data_83bf9e5f7646bd82ac5d9010820ee3bc
#
_entry.id   83bf9e5f7646bd82ac5d9010820ee3bc
#
_cell.length_a   1.000
_cell.length_b   1.000
_cell.length_c   1.000
_cell.angle_alpha   90.00
_cell.angle_beta   90.00
_cell.angle_gamma   90.00
#
_symmetry.space_group_name_H-M   'P 1'
#
loop_
_entity.id
_entity.type
_entity.pdbx_description
1 polymer ?
#
loop_
_entity_poly.entity_id
_entity_poly.type
_entity_poly.pdbx_seq_one_letter_code
_entity_poly.pdbx_strand_id
1 'polypeptide(L)'
;MRVPLSWLREYVDLPATETGRDVQAKLVSVGLEVETVEQIGAGLKGPLVVGKVLTIEELEGFKKPIRFCTVDVGTANGTGEPQEIVCGARNFSVGDKVVVVLPGAVLPGDFAIAARKTYGKTSHGMICSTDELGMGDDGTHGIIVLPPEHEVGTDAIELLQLVDEVLDIAVTPDRGYCLSMRGVARETAIAYGLPLRDPALLDVPAPNAYGYPVKISDPIGCDRFTARTVTGLQPEARSPIWMRRRLQKAGMRPISLAVDITNYVMLELGQPLHAYDRTRVEGPIGVRRAAQGEKLTTLDGTVRVLDAEDLVITDDRGPIGLAGVMGGANTEIADAEGEHALTTEVVIEAAHFDAISIARTARRHKLSSEASKRFERGVDPQAAAAAAQRTVDLLVLLAGGTAEAGVTEITAPSAPRTIAMPADHPDRVAGTGYGRETVVRRLQQVGCDVYGQDELIVTVPSWRPDLNEPNDLAEEVIRLEGYENLPSTLPTPPSGRGLTDRQRLHRRIGRMLAGAGYVEALSYPFIGDAVLDQLGLEADDARRRTVKLVNPISDEEPALRTTLLPGLLGALRRNDGRGSHDLALFETGLVFLPQALSSVRAGEAPLTGEETPALRLPVDRRPTDEEIASLDAALPRQPRRAAVVLAGAREQSGWWGKGAPATWADAVEAARSIAAEAGVEVIVRADQHAPWHPGRCAALYVTVNGEETLFGHAGELHPRVTKALHLPERTCAAEVELDVLEQAVDGALQAPRISTFPVATQDVALVVAGDVPAAEVERALREGAGELLESLRLFDVFTGEQIGGGNKSLAYALRFRAADRTLTVEEASAARDSAVALAAERTGAVLRGA
;
A
#
# COMPACT_ATOMS: atom_id res chain seq x y z
N MET A 1 7.32 -5.43 15.53
CA MET A 1 7.45 -5.95 16.93
C MET A 1 8.74 -5.45 17.51
N ARG A 2 8.65 -4.65 18.59
CA ARG A 2 9.86 -4.12 19.25
C ARG A 2 10.38 -5.14 20.27
N VAL A 3 11.65 -5.55 20.12
CA VAL A 3 12.29 -6.63 20.89
C VAL A 3 13.52 -6.08 21.59
N PRO A 4 13.49 -5.83 22.90
CA PRO A 4 14.67 -5.48 23.68
C PRO A 4 15.64 -6.65 23.72
N LEU A 5 16.90 -6.43 23.32
CA LEU A 5 17.92 -7.48 23.28
C LEU A 5 18.22 -8.05 24.67
N SER A 6 18.17 -7.20 25.71
CA SER A 6 18.32 -7.66 27.09
C SER A 6 17.25 -8.68 27.50
N TRP A 7 15.99 -8.50 27.03
CA TRP A 7 14.90 -9.44 27.29
C TRP A 7 15.04 -10.73 26.47
N LEU A 8 15.42 -10.61 25.18
CA LEU A 8 15.64 -11.76 24.30
C LEU A 8 16.72 -12.72 24.84
N ARG A 9 17.79 -12.18 25.46
CA ARG A 9 18.88 -12.93 26.10
C ARG A 9 18.42 -13.82 27.27
N GLU A 10 17.27 -13.58 27.86
CA GLU A 10 16.72 -14.46 28.89
C GLU A 10 16.27 -15.82 28.33
N TYR A 11 15.94 -15.86 27.04
CA TYR A 11 15.44 -17.08 26.38
C TYR A 11 16.47 -17.77 25.47
N VAL A 12 17.51 -17.04 25.04
CA VAL A 12 18.57 -17.58 24.19
C VAL A 12 19.92 -17.09 24.73
N ASP A 13 20.86 -18.01 24.97
CA ASP A 13 22.20 -17.70 25.46
C ASP A 13 23.09 -17.11 24.34
N LEU A 14 22.72 -15.94 23.85
CA LEU A 14 23.52 -15.23 22.87
C LEU A 14 24.90 -14.85 23.45
N PRO A 15 26.01 -15.00 22.69
CA PRO A 15 27.32 -14.53 23.12
C PRO A 15 27.26 -13.06 23.58
N ALA A 16 27.98 -12.72 24.65
CA ALA A 16 27.96 -11.38 25.19
C ALA A 16 28.49 -10.29 24.22
N THR A 17 29.29 -10.70 23.23
CA THR A 17 29.85 -9.84 22.18
C THR A 17 28.85 -9.51 21.07
N GLU A 18 27.77 -10.27 20.94
CA GLU A 18 26.76 -10.02 19.90
C GLU A 18 26.02 -8.71 20.16
N THR A 19 26.02 -7.82 19.19
CA THR A 19 25.27 -6.56 19.21
C THR A 19 23.89 -6.76 18.60
N GLY A 20 22.99 -5.76 18.75
CA GLY A 20 21.71 -5.78 18.08
C GLY A 20 21.83 -5.89 16.56
N ARG A 21 22.90 -5.33 15.96
CA ARG A 21 23.16 -5.44 14.52
C ARG A 21 23.59 -6.84 14.10
N ASP A 22 24.34 -7.53 14.92
CA ASP A 22 24.73 -8.93 14.65
C ASP A 22 23.48 -9.83 14.70
N VAL A 23 22.62 -9.63 15.70
CA VAL A 23 21.35 -10.34 15.83
C VAL A 23 20.41 -9.99 14.65
N GLN A 24 20.33 -8.72 14.23
CA GLN A 24 19.62 -8.31 13.03
C GLN A 24 20.08 -9.11 11.79
N ALA A 25 21.38 -9.15 11.54
CA ALA A 25 21.93 -9.87 10.39
C ALA A 25 21.57 -11.36 10.40
N LYS A 26 21.59 -11.99 11.58
CA LYS A 26 21.20 -13.39 11.75
C LYS A 26 19.72 -13.63 11.54
N LEU A 27 18.85 -12.78 12.07
CA LEU A 27 17.40 -12.90 11.89
C LEU A 27 17.01 -12.70 10.43
N VAL A 28 17.60 -11.71 9.77
CA VAL A 28 17.39 -11.48 8.33
C VAL A 28 17.81 -12.68 7.50
N SER A 29 18.93 -13.34 7.86
CA SER A 29 19.39 -14.53 7.12
C SER A 29 18.44 -15.74 7.20
N VAL A 30 17.54 -15.77 8.18
CA VAL A 30 16.51 -16.81 8.32
C VAL A 30 15.11 -16.30 7.93
N GLY A 31 15.04 -15.14 7.25
CA GLY A 31 13.81 -14.59 6.68
C GLY A 31 12.96 -13.77 7.66
N LEU A 32 13.50 -13.32 8.79
CA LEU A 32 12.81 -12.42 9.71
C LEU A 32 13.37 -11.00 9.56
N GLU A 33 12.61 -10.12 8.88
CA GLU A 33 13.02 -8.74 8.59
C GLU A 33 13.10 -7.88 9.86
N VAL A 34 14.23 -7.20 10.04
CA VAL A 34 14.45 -6.22 11.11
C VAL A 34 14.64 -4.85 10.48
N GLU A 35 13.68 -3.96 10.64
CA GLU A 35 13.69 -2.63 10.01
C GLU A 35 14.74 -1.74 10.61
N THR A 36 14.80 -1.68 11.95
CA THR A 36 15.76 -0.83 12.67
C THR A 36 16.31 -1.50 13.93
N VAL A 37 17.49 -1.06 14.35
CA VAL A 37 18.05 -1.34 15.67
C VAL A 37 18.25 -0.01 16.37
N GLU A 38 17.41 0.25 17.36
CA GLU A 38 17.45 1.46 18.17
C GLU A 38 18.38 1.26 19.36
N GLN A 39 19.28 2.22 19.60
CA GLN A 39 20.15 2.24 20.76
C GLN A 39 19.54 3.13 21.85
N ILE A 40 18.97 2.53 22.87
CA ILE A 40 18.44 3.25 24.02
C ILE A 40 19.60 3.59 24.97
N GLY A 41 19.61 4.84 25.46
CA GLY A 41 20.64 5.32 26.38
C GLY A 41 22.01 5.54 25.73
N ALA A 42 22.08 5.60 24.39
CA ALA A 42 23.30 5.97 23.69
C ALA A 42 23.77 7.38 24.14
N GLY A 43 25.00 7.48 24.63
CA GLY A 43 25.54 8.74 25.16
C GLY A 43 25.32 8.98 26.66
N LEU A 44 24.48 8.18 27.34
CA LEU A 44 24.39 8.22 28.79
C LEU A 44 25.68 7.76 29.42
N LYS A 45 26.30 8.59 30.27
CA LYS A 45 27.53 8.27 30.99
C LYS A 45 27.35 8.62 32.47
N GLY A 46 27.69 7.68 33.34
CA GLY A 46 27.67 7.86 34.80
C GLY A 46 28.73 8.82 35.31
N PRO A 47 28.71 9.18 36.60
CA PRO A 47 28.00 8.47 37.69
C PRO A 47 26.55 8.86 37.85
N LEU A 48 25.67 7.85 37.79
CA LEU A 48 24.24 7.91 38.08
C LEU A 48 23.94 6.83 39.14
N VAL A 49 23.47 7.22 40.32
CA VAL A 49 23.42 6.30 41.45
C VAL A 49 22.17 6.43 42.30
N VAL A 50 21.85 5.41 43.09
CA VAL A 50 20.84 5.45 44.15
C VAL A 50 21.33 6.36 45.27
N GLY A 51 20.57 7.40 45.59
CA GLY A 51 20.82 8.28 46.76
C GLY A 51 19.71 8.17 47.79
N LYS A 52 20.01 8.44 49.07
CA LYS A 52 19.05 8.55 50.16
C LYS A 52 18.94 9.99 50.58
N VAL A 53 17.74 10.53 50.63
CA VAL A 53 17.47 11.88 51.07
C VAL A 53 17.60 11.96 52.61
N LEU A 54 18.56 12.77 53.09
CA LEU A 54 18.84 12.94 54.51
C LEU A 54 18.10 14.14 55.08
N THR A 55 18.11 15.28 54.37
CA THR A 55 17.43 16.51 54.81
C THR A 55 16.80 17.24 53.63
N ILE A 56 15.74 18.00 53.92
CA ILE A 56 15.05 18.88 52.97
C ILE A 56 14.85 20.24 53.62
N GLU A 57 15.38 21.31 53.01
CA GLU A 57 15.16 22.71 53.34
C GLU A 57 14.33 23.37 52.22
N GLU A 58 13.14 23.89 52.56
CA GLU A 58 12.33 24.66 51.60
C GLU A 58 12.94 26.06 51.47
N LEU A 59 13.26 26.47 50.23
CA LEU A 59 13.80 27.81 49.93
C LEU A 59 12.65 28.78 49.66
N GLU A 60 12.55 29.82 50.50
CA GLU A 60 11.51 30.86 50.43
C GLU A 60 11.89 31.99 49.45
N GLY A 61 10.91 32.73 48.98
CA GLY A 61 11.10 33.93 48.15
C GLY A 61 11.11 33.68 46.62
N PHE A 62 10.84 32.46 46.13
CA PHE A 62 10.77 32.12 44.71
C PHE A 62 9.34 31.89 44.22
N LYS A 63 9.05 32.15 42.91
CA LYS A 63 7.73 31.92 42.32
C LYS A 63 7.31 30.45 42.29
N LYS A 64 8.25 29.53 42.24
CA LYS A 64 8.04 28.09 42.31
C LYS A 64 8.66 27.57 43.61
N PRO A 65 8.06 26.55 44.23
CA PRO A 65 8.64 25.91 45.42
C PRO A 65 9.95 25.22 44.99
N ILE A 66 11.02 25.53 45.74
CA ILE A 66 12.36 24.97 45.51
C ILE A 66 12.85 24.37 46.81
N ARG A 67 13.44 23.18 46.73
CA ARG A 67 14.02 22.44 47.84
C ARG A 67 15.56 22.40 47.73
N PHE A 68 16.21 22.55 48.86
CA PHE A 68 17.63 22.27 48.98
C PHE A 68 17.77 21.01 49.84
N CYS A 69 18.34 19.97 49.24
CA CYS A 69 18.37 18.63 49.80
C CYS A 69 19.82 18.21 50.07
N THR A 70 20.03 17.51 51.19
CA THR A 70 21.26 16.77 51.44
C THR A 70 20.96 15.29 51.14
N VAL A 71 21.73 14.67 50.29
CA VAL A 71 21.52 13.30 49.77
C VAL A 71 22.78 12.47 49.97
N ASP A 72 22.67 11.36 50.68
CA ASP A 72 23.71 10.34 50.77
C ASP A 72 23.79 9.54 49.50
N VAL A 73 24.95 9.51 48.85
CA VAL A 73 25.24 8.78 47.61
C VAL A 73 26.34 7.72 47.83
N GLY A 74 26.63 7.40 49.09
CA GLY A 74 27.70 6.49 49.44
C GLY A 74 29.07 7.05 49.00
N THR A 75 29.93 6.20 48.51
CA THR A 75 31.27 6.58 48.02
C THR A 75 31.31 6.98 46.54
N ALA A 76 30.16 7.03 45.88
CA ALA A 76 30.10 7.28 44.40
C ALA A 76 30.60 8.68 43.98
N ASN A 77 30.57 9.65 44.86
CA ASN A 77 31.14 11.00 44.64
C ASN A 77 32.65 11.10 44.95
N GLY A 78 33.29 10.01 45.32
CA GLY A 78 34.72 9.94 45.67
C GLY A 78 35.09 10.48 47.02
N THR A 79 34.16 11.15 47.75
CA THR A 79 34.43 11.73 49.08
C THR A 79 33.73 10.98 50.23
N GLY A 80 32.60 10.29 49.93
CA GLY A 80 31.72 9.69 50.92
C GLY A 80 30.87 10.70 51.71
N GLU A 81 31.02 11.99 51.47
CA GLU A 81 30.18 13.03 52.10
C GLU A 81 28.86 13.22 51.36
N PRO A 82 27.79 13.52 52.09
CA PRO A 82 26.49 13.78 51.47
C PRO A 82 26.51 14.91 50.47
N GLN A 83 25.77 14.77 49.36
CA GLN A 83 25.66 15.74 48.28
C GLN A 83 24.58 16.80 48.56
N GLU A 84 24.92 18.05 48.34
CA GLU A 84 23.96 19.15 48.38
C GLU A 84 23.34 19.35 46.97
N ILE A 85 22.01 19.25 46.86
CA ILE A 85 21.30 19.29 45.60
C ILE A 85 20.06 20.18 45.68
N VAL A 86 19.90 21.06 44.70
CA VAL A 86 18.68 21.87 44.54
C VAL A 86 17.68 21.11 43.66
N CYS A 87 16.45 20.92 44.14
CA CYS A 87 15.40 20.19 43.47
C CYS A 87 14.06 20.95 43.46
N GLY A 88 13.37 20.95 42.30
CA GLY A 88 12.04 21.57 42.14
C GLY A 88 10.87 20.62 42.42
N ALA A 89 11.10 19.33 42.55
CA ALA A 89 10.05 18.33 42.72
C ALA A 89 9.60 18.23 44.20
N ARG A 90 8.37 17.77 44.42
CA ARG A 90 7.76 17.64 45.75
C ARG A 90 7.28 16.25 46.12
N ASN A 91 7.38 15.30 45.21
CA ASN A 91 6.90 13.94 45.35
C ASN A 91 7.83 13.01 46.15
N PHE A 92 8.72 13.58 46.98
CA PHE A 92 9.63 12.80 47.82
C PHE A 92 9.81 13.42 49.20
N SER A 93 10.25 12.62 50.17
CA SER A 93 10.39 12.93 51.59
C SER A 93 11.78 12.55 52.10
N VAL A 94 12.11 13.00 53.30
CA VAL A 94 13.31 12.55 54.01
C VAL A 94 13.22 11.04 54.27
N GLY A 95 14.29 10.34 53.95
CA GLY A 95 14.40 8.88 54.03
C GLY A 95 14.21 8.15 52.73
N ASP A 96 13.58 8.80 51.76
CA ASP A 96 13.33 8.18 50.42
C ASP A 96 14.62 7.89 49.67
N LYS A 97 14.58 6.83 48.89
CA LYS A 97 15.62 6.51 47.90
C LYS A 97 15.25 7.18 46.57
N VAL A 98 16.22 7.83 45.94
CA VAL A 98 16.04 8.61 44.72
C VAL A 98 17.17 8.34 43.75
N VAL A 99 16.98 8.66 42.47
CA VAL A 99 18.03 8.55 41.43
C VAL A 99 18.79 9.89 41.36
N VAL A 100 20.09 9.83 41.60
CA VAL A 100 20.98 10.99 41.65
C VAL A 100 22.04 10.92 40.54
N VAL A 101 22.12 11.96 39.74
CA VAL A 101 23.20 12.15 38.77
C VAL A 101 24.25 13.09 39.37
N LEU A 102 25.50 12.66 39.36
CA LEU A 102 26.62 13.41 39.94
C LEU A 102 27.40 14.20 38.88
N PRO A 103 28.19 15.24 39.26
CA PRO A 103 29.04 15.97 38.35
C PRO A 103 30.00 15.06 37.59
N GLY A 104 30.15 15.31 36.27
CA GLY A 104 30.93 14.48 35.33
C GLY A 104 30.08 13.49 34.54
N ALA A 105 28.83 13.28 34.91
CA ALA A 105 27.89 12.50 34.12
C ALA A 105 27.36 13.27 32.90
N VAL A 106 26.88 12.53 31.91
CA VAL A 106 26.17 13.06 30.72
C VAL A 106 24.82 12.37 30.61
N LEU A 107 23.75 13.14 30.56
CA LEU A 107 22.38 12.69 30.36
C LEU A 107 21.99 12.72 28.88
N PRO A 108 20.84 12.13 28.48
CA PRO A 108 20.31 12.19 27.12
C PRO A 108 20.29 13.62 26.56
N GLY A 109 20.61 13.80 25.28
CA GLY A 109 20.74 15.10 24.64
C GLY A 109 22.07 15.81 24.93
N ASP A 110 23.12 15.04 25.26
CA ASP A 110 24.46 15.53 25.58
C ASP A 110 24.49 16.54 26.74
N PHE A 111 23.55 16.41 27.67
CA PHE A 111 23.44 17.29 28.83
C PHE A 111 24.47 16.91 29.91
N ALA A 112 25.60 17.63 29.92
CA ALA A 112 26.69 17.44 30.87
C ALA A 112 26.33 18.01 32.26
N ILE A 113 26.50 17.19 33.28
CA ILE A 113 26.22 17.54 34.68
C ILE A 113 27.48 18.12 35.34
N ALA A 114 27.35 19.32 35.90
CA ALA A 114 28.37 19.98 36.62
C ALA A 114 27.79 20.67 37.91
N ALA A 115 28.64 20.97 38.86
CA ALA A 115 28.25 21.78 40.01
C ALA A 115 27.77 23.17 39.53
N ARG A 116 26.58 23.60 39.92
CA ARG A 116 25.94 24.83 39.44
C ARG A 116 25.32 25.63 40.59
N LYS A 117 25.64 26.95 40.61
CA LYS A 117 24.97 27.85 41.55
C LYS A 117 23.59 28.23 41.03
N THR A 118 22.56 27.91 41.78
CA THR A 118 21.16 28.17 41.44
C THR A 118 20.35 28.47 42.71
N TYR A 119 19.42 29.40 42.67
CA TYR A 119 18.58 29.83 43.82
C TYR A 119 19.40 30.18 45.08
N GLY A 120 20.59 30.75 44.93
CA GLY A 120 21.49 31.14 46.00
C GLY A 120 22.31 30.02 46.65
N LYS A 121 22.08 28.79 46.31
CA LYS A 121 22.79 27.57 46.76
C LYS A 121 23.61 26.98 45.63
N THR A 122 24.63 26.16 45.92
CA THR A 122 25.36 25.37 44.92
C THR A 122 24.78 23.97 44.90
N SER A 123 24.32 23.54 43.73
CA SER A 123 23.86 22.14 43.50
C SER A 123 25.01 21.31 42.96
N HIS A 124 25.36 20.25 43.63
CA HIS A 124 26.39 19.30 43.24
C HIS A 124 25.80 18.05 42.58
N GLY A 125 25.05 18.23 41.49
CA GLY A 125 24.31 17.19 40.82
C GLY A 125 22.82 17.49 40.71
N MET A 126 22.04 16.46 40.38
CA MET A 126 20.59 16.59 40.21
C MET A 126 19.89 15.30 40.63
N ILE A 127 18.71 15.40 41.23
CA ILE A 127 17.79 14.26 41.43
C ILE A 127 16.94 14.16 40.17
N CYS A 128 16.90 12.98 39.53
CA CYS A 128 16.37 12.81 38.19
C CYS A 128 14.91 12.40 38.18
N SER A 129 14.18 12.93 37.21
CA SER A 129 12.90 12.45 36.73
C SER A 129 13.04 11.38 35.65
N THR A 130 11.94 10.71 35.25
CA THR A 130 11.92 9.76 34.14
C THR A 130 12.25 10.42 32.80
N ASP A 131 11.76 11.62 32.56
CA ASP A 131 12.04 12.39 31.33
C ASP A 131 13.52 12.74 31.16
N GLU A 132 14.18 13.18 32.24
CA GLU A 132 15.62 13.53 32.20
C GLU A 132 16.49 12.33 31.88
N LEU A 133 16.07 11.11 32.20
CA LEU A 133 16.75 9.87 31.90
C LEU A 133 16.35 9.26 30.53
N GLY A 134 15.49 9.94 29.75
CA GLY A 134 15.01 9.43 28.49
C GLY A 134 14.09 8.21 28.63
N MET A 135 13.44 8.06 29.80
CA MET A 135 12.50 6.96 30.03
C MET A 135 11.07 7.26 29.54
N GLY A 136 10.84 8.48 29.04
CA GLY A 136 9.52 8.99 28.66
C GLY A 136 8.65 9.39 29.87
N ASP A 137 7.52 10.06 29.55
CA ASP A 137 6.53 10.45 30.57
C ASP A 137 5.80 9.20 31.08
N ASP A 138 5.93 8.92 32.37
CA ASP A 138 5.25 7.81 33.03
C ASP A 138 3.99 8.27 33.80
N GLY A 139 3.58 9.53 33.61
CA GLY A 139 2.44 10.15 34.31
C GLY A 139 2.77 10.58 35.74
N THR A 140 3.98 10.32 36.24
CA THR A 140 4.43 10.83 37.54
C THR A 140 5.07 12.20 37.40
N HIS A 141 4.39 13.24 37.79
CA HIS A 141 4.98 14.59 37.83
C HIS A 141 5.95 14.69 39.02
N GLY A 142 7.25 14.48 38.76
CA GLY A 142 8.28 14.62 39.76
C GLY A 142 9.52 13.78 39.48
N ILE A 143 10.30 13.54 40.53
CA ILE A 143 11.51 12.73 40.46
C ILE A 143 11.20 11.24 40.68
N ILE A 144 12.15 10.37 40.30
CA ILE A 144 12.05 8.92 40.51
C ILE A 144 12.30 8.62 41.99
N VAL A 145 11.29 8.08 42.68
CA VAL A 145 11.39 7.51 44.01
C VAL A 145 11.50 6.00 43.90
N LEU A 146 12.58 5.45 44.43
CA LEU A 146 12.88 4.03 44.41
C LEU A 146 12.38 3.30 45.63
N PRO A 147 12.06 1.99 45.58
CA PRO A 147 11.82 1.15 46.70
C PRO A 147 12.95 1.22 47.75
N PRO A 148 12.64 1.09 49.07
CA PRO A 148 13.60 1.28 50.14
C PRO A 148 14.69 0.21 50.22
N GLU A 149 14.49 -0.95 49.62
CA GLU A 149 15.43 -2.09 49.58
C GLU A 149 16.72 -1.84 48.79
N HIS A 150 16.71 -0.87 47.83
CA HIS A 150 17.90 -0.58 47.02
C HIS A 150 19.03 0.03 47.87
N GLU A 151 20.24 -0.44 47.70
CA GLU A 151 21.42 0.08 48.41
C GLU A 151 21.86 1.44 47.89
N VAL A 152 22.29 2.32 48.79
CA VAL A 152 22.86 3.63 48.41
C VAL A 152 24.19 3.46 47.68
N GLY A 153 24.37 4.22 46.58
CA GLY A 153 25.55 4.15 45.75
C GLY A 153 25.47 3.07 44.65
N THR A 154 24.38 2.27 44.59
CA THR A 154 24.15 1.33 43.50
C THR A 154 24.06 2.09 42.17
N ASP A 155 24.67 1.54 41.09
CA ASP A 155 24.58 2.07 39.73
C ASP A 155 23.12 2.05 39.23
N ALA A 156 22.58 3.24 39.02
CA ALA A 156 21.21 3.40 38.57
C ALA A 156 21.06 3.17 37.05
N ILE A 157 22.13 3.20 36.27
CA ILE A 157 22.11 2.85 34.85
C ILE A 157 21.72 1.39 34.68
N GLU A 158 22.39 0.52 35.46
CA GLU A 158 22.14 -0.92 35.45
C GLU A 158 20.80 -1.24 36.11
N LEU A 159 20.54 -0.68 37.29
CA LEU A 159 19.31 -0.89 38.06
C LEU A 159 18.04 -0.57 37.25
N LEU A 160 18.05 0.55 36.53
CA LEU A 160 16.92 1.01 35.73
C LEU A 160 16.95 0.50 34.28
N GLN A 161 17.92 -0.33 33.94
CA GLN A 161 18.10 -0.84 32.56
C GLN A 161 18.04 0.29 31.52
N LEU A 162 18.79 1.37 31.75
CA LEU A 162 18.73 2.58 30.92
C LEU A 162 19.40 2.40 29.57
N VAL A 163 20.33 1.45 29.44
CA VAL A 163 21.02 1.14 28.18
C VAL A 163 20.53 -0.19 27.65
N ASP A 164 20.11 -0.21 26.41
CA ASP A 164 19.66 -1.42 25.70
C ASP A 164 19.70 -1.21 24.18
N GLU A 165 19.59 -2.30 23.43
CA GLU A 165 19.34 -2.29 22.01
C GLU A 165 17.96 -2.88 21.74
N VAL A 166 17.16 -2.21 20.92
CA VAL A 166 15.81 -2.67 20.57
C VAL A 166 15.73 -2.91 19.09
N LEU A 167 15.45 -4.17 18.72
CA LEU A 167 15.20 -4.56 17.34
C LEU A 167 13.73 -4.28 17.01
N ASP A 168 13.46 -3.55 15.92
CA ASP A 168 12.09 -3.41 15.39
C ASP A 168 11.90 -4.37 14.23
N ILE A 169 11.09 -5.41 14.48
CA ILE A 169 10.88 -6.52 13.55
C ILE A 169 9.57 -6.31 12.79
N ALA A 170 9.65 -6.30 11.45
CA ALA A 170 8.51 -6.30 10.54
C ALA A 170 7.93 -7.72 10.44
N VAL A 171 7.07 -8.07 11.39
CA VAL A 171 6.44 -9.39 11.42
C VAL A 171 5.42 -9.52 10.30
N THR A 172 5.66 -10.41 9.34
CA THR A 172 4.75 -10.73 8.24
C THR A 172 3.51 -11.48 8.74
N PRO A 173 2.38 -11.47 8.01
CA PRO A 173 1.14 -12.12 8.46
C PRO A 173 1.27 -13.61 8.74
N ASP A 174 2.11 -14.33 8.01
CA ASP A 174 2.42 -15.76 8.18
C ASP A 174 3.25 -16.07 9.44
N ARG A 175 3.96 -15.06 9.97
CA ARG A 175 4.83 -15.20 11.15
C ARG A 175 4.15 -14.70 12.44
N GLY A 176 2.82 -14.85 12.58
CA GLY A 176 2.06 -14.34 13.71
C GLY A 176 2.63 -14.68 15.09
N TYR A 177 3.21 -15.88 15.26
CA TYR A 177 3.89 -16.29 16.50
C TYR A 177 5.07 -15.40 16.88
N CYS A 178 5.73 -14.74 15.92
CA CYS A 178 6.80 -13.76 16.16
C CYS A 178 6.30 -12.41 16.71
N LEU A 179 5.00 -12.23 16.93
CA LEU A 179 4.47 -11.11 17.72
C LEU A 179 4.67 -11.32 19.24
N SER A 180 5.66 -12.13 19.62
CA SER A 180 6.04 -12.42 21.01
C SER A 180 7.54 -12.60 21.17
N MET A 181 8.03 -12.38 22.40
CA MET A 181 9.43 -12.71 22.76
C MET A 181 9.72 -14.19 22.55
N ARG A 182 8.79 -15.07 22.93
CA ARG A 182 8.88 -16.52 22.71
C ARG A 182 9.09 -16.90 21.26
N GLY A 183 8.30 -16.29 20.34
CA GLY A 183 8.41 -16.57 18.92
C GLY A 183 9.71 -16.06 18.30
N VAL A 184 10.12 -14.82 18.63
CA VAL A 184 11.40 -14.29 18.17
C VAL A 184 12.58 -15.07 18.76
N ALA A 185 12.48 -15.50 20.01
CA ALA A 185 13.52 -16.34 20.64
C ALA A 185 13.65 -17.70 19.94
N ARG A 186 12.54 -18.31 19.44
CA ARG A 186 12.60 -19.54 18.64
C ARG A 186 13.41 -19.32 17.35
N GLU A 187 13.09 -18.26 16.59
CA GLU A 187 13.82 -17.94 15.36
C GLU A 187 15.28 -17.59 15.64
N THR A 188 15.54 -16.85 16.72
CA THR A 188 16.91 -16.52 17.14
C THR A 188 17.69 -17.79 17.51
N ALA A 189 17.09 -18.72 18.28
CA ALA A 189 17.70 -19.98 18.65
C ALA A 189 18.06 -20.83 17.42
N ILE A 190 17.15 -20.87 16.41
CA ILE A 190 17.38 -21.55 15.13
C ILE A 190 18.54 -20.89 14.38
N ALA A 191 18.53 -19.57 14.25
CA ALA A 191 19.52 -18.80 13.49
C ALA A 191 20.95 -18.96 14.06
N TYR A 192 21.06 -19.08 15.37
CA TYR A 192 22.34 -19.26 16.07
C TYR A 192 22.68 -20.74 16.35
N GLY A 193 21.75 -21.67 16.13
CA GLY A 193 21.92 -23.07 16.51
C GLY A 193 22.04 -23.29 18.03
N LEU A 194 21.37 -22.43 18.82
CA LEU A 194 21.39 -22.45 20.28
C LEU A 194 20.11 -23.05 20.86
N PRO A 195 20.13 -23.56 22.09
CA PRO A 195 18.92 -24.03 22.74
C PRO A 195 18.01 -22.86 23.14
N LEU A 196 16.70 -23.11 23.06
CA LEU A 196 15.66 -22.19 23.54
C LEU A 196 15.30 -22.52 24.99
N ARG A 197 15.29 -21.53 25.86
CA ARG A 197 14.60 -21.60 27.16
C ARG A 197 13.16 -21.12 26.94
N ASP A 198 12.25 -22.07 26.70
CA ASP A 198 10.86 -21.74 26.39
C ASP A 198 10.11 -21.23 27.64
N PRO A 199 9.66 -19.95 27.70
CA PRO A 199 8.97 -19.41 28.86
C PRO A 199 7.58 -20.01 29.12
N ALA A 200 7.02 -20.77 28.18
CA ALA A 200 5.74 -21.45 28.33
C ALA A 200 5.84 -22.81 29.04
N LEU A 201 7.04 -23.31 29.28
CA LEU A 201 7.25 -24.54 30.05
C LEU A 201 7.09 -24.29 31.54
N LEU A 202 5.86 -24.19 32.00
CA LEU A 202 5.46 -23.92 33.38
C LEU A 202 4.68 -25.10 33.95
N ASP A 203 4.70 -25.22 35.25
CA ASP A 203 3.81 -26.13 35.97
C ASP A 203 2.38 -25.54 35.97
N VAL A 204 1.51 -26.13 35.15
CA VAL A 204 0.12 -25.70 34.99
C VAL A 204 -0.80 -26.66 35.74
N PRO A 205 -1.58 -26.22 36.73
CA PRO A 205 -2.51 -27.09 37.44
C PRO A 205 -3.64 -27.57 36.53
N ALA A 206 -4.02 -28.85 36.71
CA ALA A 206 -5.06 -29.46 35.90
C ALA A 206 -6.44 -28.81 36.14
N PRO A 207 -7.31 -28.75 35.13
CA PRO A 207 -8.70 -28.29 35.27
C PRO A 207 -9.46 -29.10 36.32
N ASN A 208 -10.35 -28.40 37.05
CA ASN A 208 -11.12 -29.03 38.13
C ASN A 208 -12.54 -28.42 38.25
N ALA A 209 -13.36 -29.03 39.10
CA ALA A 209 -14.77 -28.62 39.25
C ALA A 209 -14.98 -27.30 40.06
N TYR A 210 -13.89 -26.71 40.60
CA TYR A 210 -13.97 -25.47 41.40
C TYR A 210 -13.62 -24.23 40.55
N GLY A 211 -13.33 -24.41 39.25
CA GLY A 211 -13.02 -23.31 38.36
C GLY A 211 -14.18 -22.34 38.15
N TYR A 212 -13.86 -21.10 37.78
CA TYR A 212 -14.87 -20.10 37.46
C TYR A 212 -15.79 -20.61 36.34
N PRO A 213 -17.12 -20.47 36.47
CA PRO A 213 -18.04 -21.04 35.49
C PRO A 213 -17.94 -20.31 34.13
N VAL A 214 -17.71 -21.08 33.07
CA VAL A 214 -17.61 -20.57 31.69
C VAL A 214 -18.51 -21.38 30.77
N LYS A 215 -19.16 -20.74 29.78
CA LYS A 215 -20.01 -21.37 28.78
C LYS A 215 -19.67 -20.88 27.38
N ILE A 216 -19.23 -21.76 26.51
CA ILE A 216 -19.01 -21.46 25.08
C ILE A 216 -20.22 -21.91 24.28
N SER A 217 -20.92 -20.95 23.65
CA SER A 217 -22.08 -21.22 22.78
C SER A 217 -21.70 -21.29 21.29
N ASP A 218 -20.55 -20.76 20.92
CA ASP A 218 -19.97 -20.84 19.56
C ASP A 218 -18.55 -21.45 19.60
N PRO A 219 -18.46 -22.80 19.53
CA PRO A 219 -17.19 -23.49 19.59
C PRO A 219 -16.32 -23.31 18.32
N ILE A 220 -16.87 -22.75 17.24
CA ILE A 220 -16.10 -22.39 16.04
C ILE A 220 -15.42 -21.04 16.27
N GLY A 221 -16.15 -20.08 16.86
CA GLY A 221 -15.60 -18.76 17.17
C GLY A 221 -14.61 -18.78 18.34
N CYS A 222 -14.77 -19.71 19.29
CA CYS A 222 -13.88 -19.90 20.44
C CYS A 222 -13.74 -21.39 20.72
N ASP A 223 -12.60 -21.98 20.42
CA ASP A 223 -12.33 -23.41 20.60
C ASP A 223 -11.56 -23.72 21.89
N ARG A 224 -11.01 -22.71 22.57
CA ARG A 224 -10.35 -22.86 23.85
C ARG A 224 -10.58 -21.61 24.73
N PHE A 225 -10.88 -21.86 26.02
CA PHE A 225 -11.03 -20.81 27.00
C PHE A 225 -10.53 -21.32 28.35
N THR A 226 -9.56 -20.61 28.92
CA THR A 226 -9.00 -20.85 30.25
C THR A 226 -9.38 -19.70 31.18
N ALA A 227 -9.94 -20.00 32.36
CA ALA A 227 -10.21 -19.02 33.39
C ALA A 227 -9.52 -19.36 34.71
N ARG A 228 -8.90 -18.36 35.33
CA ARG A 228 -8.24 -18.44 36.65
C ARG A 228 -8.71 -17.26 37.50
N THR A 229 -8.82 -17.50 38.82
CA THR A 229 -9.21 -16.46 39.78
C THR A 229 -8.07 -16.16 40.77
N VAL A 230 -7.83 -14.89 41.02
CA VAL A 230 -6.90 -14.42 42.02
C VAL A 230 -7.65 -13.44 42.93
N THR A 231 -7.54 -13.64 44.25
CA THR A 231 -8.21 -12.83 45.28
C THR A 231 -7.20 -12.18 46.20
N GLY A 232 -7.63 -11.17 46.97
CA GLY A 232 -6.79 -10.50 47.96
C GLY A 232 -5.64 -9.70 47.36
N LEU A 233 -5.83 -9.19 46.12
CA LEU A 233 -4.85 -8.29 45.50
C LEU A 233 -4.74 -6.99 46.31
N GLN A 234 -3.52 -6.50 46.46
CA GLN A 234 -3.23 -5.18 46.96
C GLN A 234 -3.46 -4.12 45.87
N PRO A 235 -4.50 -3.31 45.92
CA PRO A 235 -4.86 -2.41 44.81
C PRO A 235 -3.84 -1.28 44.59
N GLU A 236 -3.04 -0.96 45.63
CA GLU A 236 -1.97 0.05 45.57
C GLU A 236 -0.65 -0.50 45.04
N ALA A 237 -0.56 -1.80 44.78
CA ALA A 237 0.65 -2.43 44.25
C ALA A 237 0.96 -1.88 42.85
N ARG A 238 2.22 -1.51 42.64
CA ARG A 238 2.68 -0.90 41.39
C ARG A 238 3.55 -1.88 40.60
N SER A 239 3.50 -1.75 39.30
CA SER A 239 4.38 -2.51 38.42
C SER A 239 5.85 -2.22 38.72
N PRO A 240 6.68 -3.26 38.93
CA PRO A 240 8.09 -3.08 39.21
C PRO A 240 8.80 -2.42 38.02
N ILE A 241 9.91 -1.74 38.28
CA ILE A 241 10.65 -0.94 37.31
C ILE A 241 11.03 -1.80 36.10
N TRP A 242 11.52 -3.03 36.31
CA TRP A 242 11.92 -3.92 35.23
C TRP A 242 10.77 -4.24 34.25
N MET A 243 9.55 -4.45 34.75
CA MET A 243 8.36 -4.73 33.93
C MET A 243 7.95 -3.49 33.14
N ARG A 244 7.88 -2.34 33.79
CA ARG A 244 7.56 -1.05 33.13
C ARG A 244 8.55 -0.75 32.04
N ARG A 245 9.86 -0.95 32.26
CA ARG A 245 10.91 -0.75 31.26
C ARG A 245 10.77 -1.67 30.07
N ARG A 246 10.46 -2.95 30.29
CA ARG A 246 10.24 -3.91 29.18
C ARG A 246 9.03 -3.53 28.35
N LEU A 247 7.92 -3.17 28.98
CA LEU A 247 6.71 -2.67 28.29
C LEU A 247 7.04 -1.42 27.45
N GLN A 248 7.68 -0.42 28.05
CA GLN A 248 8.05 0.82 27.35
C GLN A 248 8.98 0.55 26.16
N LYS A 249 10.04 -0.24 26.31
CA LYS A 249 10.96 -0.62 25.25
C LYS A 249 10.25 -1.39 24.12
N ALA A 250 9.26 -2.21 24.48
CA ALA A 250 8.41 -2.92 23.54
C ALA A 250 7.31 -2.05 22.89
N GLY A 251 7.23 -0.76 23.24
CA GLY A 251 6.29 0.21 22.68
C GLY A 251 4.92 0.27 23.37
N MET A 252 4.78 -0.31 24.56
CA MET A 252 3.54 -0.26 25.36
C MET A 252 3.68 0.69 26.56
N ARG A 253 2.66 1.51 26.78
CA ARG A 253 2.60 2.37 27.97
C ARG A 253 2.14 1.58 29.19
N PRO A 254 2.87 1.58 30.31
CA PRO A 254 2.39 1.04 31.57
C PRO A 254 1.12 1.77 32.06
N ILE A 255 0.18 1.03 32.62
CA ILE A 255 -1.12 1.57 33.09
C ILE A 255 -1.30 1.26 34.57
N SER A 256 -1.60 0.00 34.92
CA SER A 256 -1.75 -0.50 36.27
C SER A 256 -1.15 -1.90 36.38
N LEU A 257 -0.83 -2.37 37.54
CA LEU A 257 -0.11 -3.64 37.73
C LEU A 257 -0.82 -4.83 37.04
N ALA A 258 -2.14 -4.94 37.22
CA ALA A 258 -2.87 -6.07 36.61
C ALA A 258 -2.90 -6.00 35.07
N VAL A 259 -3.11 -4.81 34.50
CA VAL A 259 -3.06 -4.56 33.06
C VAL A 259 -1.65 -4.74 32.53
N ASP A 260 -0.63 -4.27 33.23
CA ASP A 260 0.77 -4.39 32.85
C ASP A 260 1.21 -5.86 32.84
N ILE A 261 0.73 -6.67 33.78
CA ILE A 261 1.00 -8.12 33.81
C ILE A 261 0.38 -8.81 32.59
N THR A 262 -0.89 -8.51 32.25
CA THR A 262 -1.53 -9.11 31.07
C THR A 262 -0.83 -8.70 29.78
N ASN A 263 -0.42 -7.44 29.66
CA ASN A 263 0.36 -6.93 28.53
C ASN A 263 1.76 -7.55 28.47
N TYR A 264 2.42 -7.71 29.60
CA TYR A 264 3.73 -8.36 29.69
C TYR A 264 3.66 -9.81 29.22
N VAL A 265 2.69 -10.59 29.72
CA VAL A 265 2.52 -12.00 29.32
C VAL A 265 2.13 -12.13 27.85
N MET A 266 1.30 -11.20 27.35
CA MET A 266 0.99 -11.15 25.91
C MET A 266 2.25 -10.92 25.07
N LEU A 267 3.13 -10.02 25.46
CA LEU A 267 4.41 -9.79 24.77
C LEU A 267 5.39 -10.95 24.94
N GLU A 268 5.40 -11.58 26.12
CA GLU A 268 6.28 -12.71 26.43
C GLU A 268 5.88 -13.97 25.64
N LEU A 269 4.62 -14.38 25.70
CA LEU A 269 4.11 -15.66 25.20
C LEU A 269 3.32 -15.58 23.90
N GLY A 270 2.87 -14.38 23.49
CA GLY A 270 2.05 -14.20 22.31
C GLY A 270 0.55 -14.47 22.52
N GLN A 271 0.14 -14.75 23.75
CA GLN A 271 -1.25 -14.97 24.15
C GLN A 271 -1.83 -13.70 24.75
N PRO A 272 -2.78 -13.02 24.07
CA PRO A 272 -3.52 -11.95 24.72
C PRO A 272 -4.38 -12.47 25.86
N LEU A 273 -4.45 -11.69 26.95
CA LEU A 273 -5.25 -12.01 28.12
C LEU A 273 -6.14 -10.82 28.47
N HIS A 274 -7.24 -11.10 29.17
CA HIS A 274 -8.05 -10.09 29.79
C HIS A 274 -8.25 -10.40 31.28
N ALA A 275 -8.37 -9.35 32.08
CA ALA A 275 -8.66 -9.47 33.50
C ALA A 275 -9.94 -8.70 33.83
N TYR A 276 -10.91 -9.40 34.34
CA TYR A 276 -12.19 -8.83 34.81
C TYR A 276 -12.16 -8.57 36.31
N ASP A 277 -12.73 -7.46 36.75
CA ASP A 277 -13.08 -7.29 38.18
C ASP A 277 -14.15 -8.34 38.56
N ARG A 278 -13.75 -9.32 39.36
CA ARG A 278 -14.64 -10.42 39.75
C ARG A 278 -15.93 -9.95 40.39
N THR A 279 -15.89 -8.88 41.17
CA THR A 279 -17.05 -8.35 41.92
C THR A 279 -18.06 -7.70 40.98
N ARG A 280 -17.65 -7.40 39.72
CA ARG A 280 -18.47 -6.75 38.72
C ARG A 280 -18.95 -7.71 37.63
N VAL A 281 -18.54 -8.97 37.67
CA VAL A 281 -19.03 -10.02 36.74
C VAL A 281 -20.23 -10.73 37.42
N GLU A 282 -21.37 -10.78 36.75
CA GLU A 282 -22.58 -11.44 37.22
C GLU A 282 -22.79 -12.80 36.58
N GLY A 283 -22.71 -13.88 37.34
CA GLY A 283 -22.91 -15.25 36.85
C GLY A 283 -21.73 -15.80 36.05
N PRO A 284 -21.96 -16.76 35.12
CA PRO A 284 -20.93 -17.38 34.31
C PRO A 284 -20.46 -16.45 33.21
N ILE A 285 -19.18 -16.55 32.85
CA ILE A 285 -18.67 -15.93 31.62
C ILE A 285 -19.14 -16.74 30.42
N GLY A 286 -19.76 -16.06 29.44
CA GLY A 286 -20.26 -16.66 28.21
C GLY A 286 -19.45 -16.21 26.99
N VAL A 287 -19.33 -17.10 25.99
CA VAL A 287 -18.81 -16.74 24.66
C VAL A 287 -19.88 -17.08 23.63
N ARG A 288 -20.35 -16.08 22.87
CA ARG A 288 -21.40 -16.22 21.86
C ARG A 288 -21.28 -15.18 20.76
N ARG A 289 -22.07 -15.34 19.70
CA ARG A 289 -22.29 -14.26 18.74
C ARG A 289 -23.22 -13.21 19.36
N ALA A 290 -22.98 -11.93 18.98
CA ALA A 290 -23.83 -10.84 19.44
C ALA A 290 -25.25 -10.95 18.83
N ALA A 291 -26.24 -10.40 19.53
CA ALA A 291 -27.55 -10.16 18.92
C ALA A 291 -27.46 -8.92 18.02
N GLN A 292 -28.21 -8.91 16.91
CA GLN A 292 -28.22 -7.78 15.99
C GLN A 292 -28.63 -6.49 16.69
N GLY A 293 -27.77 -5.48 16.64
CA GLY A 293 -28.03 -4.18 17.27
C GLY A 293 -27.82 -4.13 18.78
N GLU A 294 -27.31 -5.19 19.38
CA GLU A 294 -26.87 -5.22 20.79
C GLU A 294 -25.81 -4.13 21.05
N LYS A 295 -25.71 -3.58 22.25
CA LYS A 295 -24.80 -2.47 22.54
C LYS A 295 -23.81 -2.86 23.62
N LEU A 296 -22.58 -2.36 23.43
CA LEU A 296 -21.50 -2.47 24.41
C LEU A 296 -20.78 -1.12 24.53
N THR A 297 -20.56 -0.64 25.75
CA THR A 297 -19.60 0.45 26.00
C THR A 297 -18.24 -0.17 26.20
N THR A 298 -17.30 0.10 25.31
CA THR A 298 -15.93 -0.40 25.37
C THR A 298 -15.04 0.44 26.30
N LEU A 299 -13.85 -0.08 26.69
CA LEU A 299 -12.91 0.59 27.61
C LEU A 299 -12.47 1.99 27.16
N ASP A 300 -12.60 2.33 25.88
CA ASP A 300 -12.36 3.68 25.36
C ASP A 300 -13.55 4.64 25.56
N GLY A 301 -14.58 4.23 26.30
CA GLY A 301 -15.78 4.99 26.59
C GLY A 301 -16.78 5.08 25.42
N THR A 302 -16.51 4.43 24.29
CA THR A 302 -17.36 4.49 23.11
C THR A 302 -18.48 3.47 23.17
N VAL A 303 -19.73 3.91 22.95
CA VAL A 303 -20.88 3.00 22.80
C VAL A 303 -20.91 2.43 21.38
N ARG A 304 -20.76 1.13 21.27
CA ARG A 304 -20.75 0.41 19.98
C ARG A 304 -22.04 -0.37 19.77
N VAL A 305 -22.55 -0.31 18.56
CA VAL A 305 -23.67 -1.16 18.10
C VAL A 305 -23.06 -2.40 17.45
N LEU A 306 -23.39 -3.56 17.97
CA LEU A 306 -22.82 -4.83 17.58
C LEU A 306 -23.54 -5.44 16.38
N ASP A 307 -22.78 -6.19 15.59
CA ASP A 307 -23.28 -6.98 14.47
C ASP A 307 -23.43 -8.46 14.88
N ALA A 308 -24.33 -9.18 14.26
CA ALA A 308 -24.57 -10.60 14.56
C ALA A 308 -23.34 -11.50 14.25
N GLU A 309 -22.38 -11.03 13.47
CA GLU A 309 -21.11 -11.73 13.23
C GLU A 309 -20.06 -11.46 14.32
N ASP A 310 -20.26 -10.45 15.19
CA ASP A 310 -19.29 -10.14 16.26
C ASP A 310 -19.31 -11.22 17.33
N LEU A 311 -18.14 -11.70 17.71
CA LEU A 311 -17.97 -12.60 18.83
C LEU A 311 -17.86 -11.78 20.12
N VAL A 312 -18.65 -12.08 21.12
CA VAL A 312 -18.70 -11.33 22.37
C VAL A 312 -18.47 -12.22 23.57
N ILE A 313 -17.80 -11.65 24.56
CA ILE A 313 -17.75 -12.18 25.91
C ILE A 313 -18.93 -11.59 26.69
N THR A 314 -19.63 -12.39 27.47
CA THR A 314 -20.86 -11.99 28.15
C THR A 314 -20.87 -12.44 29.60
N ASP A 315 -21.68 -11.79 30.41
CA ASP A 315 -22.18 -12.27 31.69
C ASP A 315 -23.73 -12.41 31.65
N ASP A 316 -24.39 -12.59 32.80
CA ASP A 316 -25.86 -12.72 32.86
C ASP A 316 -26.60 -11.42 32.44
N ARG A 317 -25.94 -10.24 32.45
CA ARG A 317 -26.52 -8.95 32.04
C ARG A 317 -26.38 -8.69 30.53
N GLY A 318 -25.41 -9.31 29.85
CA GLY A 318 -25.13 -9.07 28.45
C GLY A 318 -23.65 -9.01 28.11
N PRO A 319 -23.26 -8.28 27.03
CA PRO A 319 -21.87 -8.19 26.59
C PRO A 319 -21.00 -7.45 27.61
N ILE A 320 -19.86 -8.05 27.93
CA ILE A 320 -18.80 -7.48 28.78
C ILE A 320 -17.50 -7.29 28.00
N GLY A 321 -17.44 -7.68 26.72
CA GLY A 321 -16.29 -7.47 25.85
C GLY A 321 -16.54 -7.93 24.43
N LEU A 322 -15.80 -7.33 23.49
CA LEU A 322 -15.58 -7.85 22.13
C LEU A 322 -14.44 -8.85 22.20
N ALA A 323 -14.73 -10.12 21.98
CA ALA A 323 -13.76 -11.21 22.09
C ALA A 323 -12.49 -10.93 21.30
N GLY A 324 -11.34 -10.97 21.96
CA GLY A 324 -10.03 -10.74 21.36
C GLY A 324 -9.76 -9.34 20.79
N VAL A 325 -10.68 -8.38 20.95
CA VAL A 325 -10.54 -7.02 20.43
C VAL A 325 -10.44 -5.98 21.54
N MET A 326 -11.48 -5.84 22.38
CA MET A 326 -11.49 -4.85 23.45
C MET A 326 -12.51 -5.22 24.54
N GLY A 327 -12.12 -5.07 25.82
CA GLY A 327 -12.99 -5.25 26.96
C GLY A 327 -14.09 -4.18 27.08
N GLY A 328 -15.10 -4.48 27.87
CA GLY A 328 -16.20 -3.57 28.21
C GLY A 328 -15.92 -2.79 29.48
N ALA A 329 -16.39 -1.55 29.55
CA ALA A 329 -16.25 -0.67 30.73
C ALA A 329 -16.99 -1.17 31.99
N ASN A 330 -18.01 -2.02 31.79
CA ASN A 330 -18.83 -2.54 32.88
C ASN A 330 -18.11 -3.52 33.83
N THR A 331 -17.02 -4.14 33.37
CA THR A 331 -16.21 -5.09 34.16
C THR A 331 -14.74 -4.68 34.26
N GLU A 332 -14.44 -3.42 33.95
CA GLU A 332 -13.11 -2.82 34.04
C GLU A 332 -12.52 -2.89 35.44
N ILE A 333 -11.23 -3.14 35.54
CA ILE A 333 -10.45 -3.11 36.77
C ILE A 333 -10.33 -1.66 37.26
N ALA A 334 -10.70 -1.39 38.48
CA ALA A 334 -10.52 -0.10 39.17
C ALA A 334 -9.21 -0.11 39.97
N ASP A 335 -8.24 0.72 39.56
CA ASP A 335 -6.91 0.86 40.19
C ASP A 335 -6.67 2.21 40.84
N ALA A 336 -7.63 3.12 40.80
CA ALA A 336 -7.62 4.42 41.42
C ALA A 336 -8.95 4.72 42.11
N GLU A 337 -8.93 5.56 43.15
CA GLU A 337 -10.15 6.03 43.83
C GLU A 337 -11.02 6.80 42.83
N GLY A 338 -12.27 6.35 42.67
CA GLY A 338 -13.23 6.90 41.72
C GLY A 338 -14.66 6.52 42.09
N GLU A 339 -15.54 6.35 41.10
CA GLU A 339 -16.93 5.93 41.29
C GLU A 339 -17.07 4.49 41.81
N HIS A 340 -16.03 3.68 41.69
CA HIS A 340 -16.03 2.27 42.07
C HIS A 340 -14.97 1.96 43.13
N ALA A 341 -15.25 0.91 43.93
CA ALA A 341 -14.27 0.36 44.84
C ALA A 341 -13.07 -0.21 44.08
N LEU A 342 -11.88 -0.11 44.67
CA LEU A 342 -10.65 -0.65 44.10
C LEU A 342 -10.77 -2.18 43.93
N THR A 343 -10.29 -2.69 42.79
CA THR A 343 -10.33 -4.11 42.46
C THR A 343 -9.34 -4.91 43.33
N THR A 344 -9.87 -5.87 44.11
CA THR A 344 -9.07 -6.79 44.95
C THR A 344 -9.17 -8.24 44.50
N GLU A 345 -10.03 -8.53 43.51
CA GLU A 345 -10.27 -9.87 42.99
C GLU A 345 -10.42 -9.81 41.49
N VAL A 346 -9.75 -10.69 40.78
CA VAL A 346 -9.80 -10.73 39.31
C VAL A 346 -10.08 -12.14 38.76
N VAL A 347 -10.83 -12.19 37.69
CA VAL A 347 -10.92 -13.38 36.82
C VAL A 347 -10.08 -13.13 35.61
N ILE A 348 -9.08 -13.99 35.36
CA ILE A 348 -8.18 -13.95 34.22
C ILE A 348 -8.77 -14.81 33.09
N GLU A 349 -8.90 -14.22 31.91
CA GLU A 349 -9.23 -14.87 30.65
C GLU A 349 -7.97 -15.10 29.82
N ALA A 350 -7.77 -16.35 29.33
CA ALA A 350 -6.88 -16.68 28.26
C ALA A 350 -7.62 -17.58 27.29
N ALA A 351 -7.88 -17.12 26.07
CA ALA A 351 -8.71 -17.82 25.11
C ALA A 351 -8.07 -17.91 23.72
N HIS A 352 -8.57 -18.83 22.90
CA HIS A 352 -8.27 -18.86 21.48
C HIS A 352 -9.55 -18.58 20.69
N PHE A 353 -9.47 -17.58 19.80
CA PHE A 353 -10.58 -17.12 18.98
C PHE A 353 -10.29 -17.29 17.48
N ASP A 354 -11.35 -17.51 16.70
CA ASP A 354 -11.27 -17.59 15.23
C ASP A 354 -10.69 -16.31 14.63
N ALA A 355 -9.53 -16.42 13.97
CA ALA A 355 -8.77 -15.31 13.42
C ALA A 355 -9.58 -14.44 12.45
N ILE A 356 -10.43 -15.06 11.62
CA ILE A 356 -11.26 -14.36 10.63
C ILE A 356 -12.34 -13.53 11.32
N SER A 357 -13.00 -14.11 12.35
CA SER A 357 -14.01 -13.40 13.14
C SER A 357 -13.42 -12.17 13.81
N ILE A 358 -12.22 -12.30 14.43
CA ILE A 358 -11.55 -11.17 15.09
C ILE A 358 -11.14 -10.10 14.08
N ALA A 359 -10.57 -10.47 12.95
CA ALA A 359 -10.19 -9.54 11.89
C ALA A 359 -11.39 -8.75 11.35
N ARG A 360 -12.54 -9.40 11.14
CA ARG A 360 -13.78 -8.75 10.69
C ARG A 360 -14.33 -7.78 11.74
N THR A 361 -14.39 -8.20 13.00
CA THR A 361 -14.84 -7.38 14.12
C THR A 361 -13.95 -6.15 14.29
N ALA A 362 -12.63 -6.32 14.32
CA ALA A 362 -11.66 -5.23 14.45
C ALA A 362 -11.82 -4.17 13.34
N ARG A 363 -12.01 -4.60 12.08
CA ARG A 363 -12.24 -3.69 10.94
C ARG A 363 -13.60 -3.00 11.02
N ARG A 364 -14.67 -3.73 11.34
CA ARG A 364 -16.04 -3.18 11.47
C ARG A 364 -16.11 -2.05 12.48
N HIS A 365 -15.50 -2.26 13.64
CA HIS A 365 -15.49 -1.28 14.72
C HIS A 365 -14.32 -0.29 14.66
N LYS A 366 -13.43 -0.39 13.65
CA LYS A 366 -12.20 0.42 13.50
C LYS A 366 -11.32 0.36 14.76
N LEU A 367 -11.21 -0.83 15.36
CA LEU A 367 -10.40 -1.12 16.55
C LEU A 367 -9.22 -1.99 16.17
N SER A 368 -8.02 -1.39 16.14
CA SER A 368 -6.76 -2.12 15.97
C SER A 368 -6.04 -2.15 17.32
N SER A 369 -6.21 -3.23 18.08
CA SER A 369 -5.52 -3.45 19.34
C SER A 369 -4.33 -4.41 19.19
N GLU A 370 -3.40 -4.41 20.11
CA GLU A 370 -2.31 -5.39 20.14
C GLU A 370 -2.83 -6.83 20.34
N ALA A 371 -3.98 -6.99 20.96
CA ALA A 371 -4.68 -8.27 21.10
C ALA A 371 -5.26 -8.71 19.74
N SER A 372 -6.07 -7.86 19.09
CA SER A 372 -6.70 -8.20 17.81
C SER A 372 -5.66 -8.52 16.72
N LYS A 373 -4.53 -7.78 16.69
CA LYS A 373 -3.41 -8.02 15.80
C LYS A 373 -2.80 -9.42 15.96
N ARG A 374 -2.76 -9.95 17.17
CA ARG A 374 -2.27 -11.32 17.43
C ARG A 374 -3.29 -12.36 17.05
N PHE A 375 -4.54 -12.19 17.46
CA PHE A 375 -5.61 -13.14 17.14
C PHE A 375 -5.85 -13.27 15.64
N GLU A 376 -5.89 -12.15 14.89
CA GLU A 376 -6.11 -12.19 13.43
C GLU A 376 -5.00 -12.90 12.66
N ARG A 377 -3.80 -13.04 13.26
CA ARG A 377 -2.65 -13.75 12.68
C ARG A 377 -2.46 -15.16 13.22
N GLY A 378 -3.29 -15.59 14.16
CA GLY A 378 -3.27 -16.89 14.79
C GLY A 378 -2.43 -16.91 16.08
N VAL A 379 -3.12 -17.10 17.19
CA VAL A 379 -2.52 -17.33 18.52
C VAL A 379 -2.37 -18.84 18.71
N ASP A 380 -1.31 -19.26 19.42
CA ASP A 380 -1.10 -20.67 19.78
C ASP A 380 -2.20 -21.14 20.75
N PRO A 381 -3.14 -22.03 20.35
CA PRO A 381 -4.22 -22.47 21.24
C PRO A 381 -3.69 -23.24 22.45
N GLN A 382 -2.48 -23.79 22.40
CA GLN A 382 -1.87 -24.51 23.53
C GLN A 382 -1.20 -23.56 24.54
N ALA A 383 -1.00 -22.30 24.23
CA ALA A 383 -0.39 -21.32 25.12
C ALA A 383 -1.35 -20.79 26.21
N ALA A 384 -2.67 -20.94 26.03
CA ALA A 384 -3.68 -20.29 26.89
C ALA A 384 -3.52 -20.67 28.38
N ALA A 385 -3.38 -21.96 28.70
CA ALA A 385 -3.24 -22.42 30.08
C ALA A 385 -1.91 -21.95 30.72
N ALA A 386 -0.80 -21.99 29.99
CA ALA A 386 0.50 -21.49 30.47
C ALA A 386 0.48 -19.96 30.68
N ALA A 387 -0.16 -19.21 29.78
CA ALA A 387 -0.27 -17.76 29.91
C ALA A 387 -1.16 -17.34 31.08
N ALA A 388 -2.29 -18.03 31.29
CA ALA A 388 -3.12 -17.82 32.47
C ALA A 388 -2.34 -18.10 33.76
N GLN A 389 -1.58 -19.21 33.82
CA GLN A 389 -0.74 -19.54 34.98
C GLN A 389 0.35 -18.49 35.20
N ARG A 390 1.07 -18.06 34.15
CA ARG A 390 2.09 -17.02 34.22
C ARG A 390 1.53 -15.71 34.79
N THR A 391 0.33 -15.33 34.36
CA THR A 391 -0.38 -14.15 34.86
C THR A 391 -0.72 -14.29 36.34
N VAL A 392 -1.23 -15.44 36.77
CA VAL A 392 -1.52 -15.74 38.19
C VAL A 392 -0.24 -15.66 39.02
N ASP A 393 0.86 -16.30 38.59
CA ASP A 393 2.13 -16.27 39.29
C ASP A 393 2.66 -14.85 39.51
N LEU A 394 2.57 -14.01 38.49
CA LEU A 394 2.97 -12.60 38.58
C LEU A 394 2.05 -11.77 39.49
N LEU A 395 0.73 -11.99 39.44
CA LEU A 395 -0.22 -11.33 40.35
C LEU A 395 0.02 -11.72 41.82
N VAL A 396 0.26 -13.01 42.12
CA VAL A 396 0.59 -13.48 43.44
C VAL A 396 1.91 -12.87 43.91
N LEU A 397 2.93 -12.89 43.07
CA LEU A 397 4.26 -12.38 43.40
C LEU A 397 4.29 -10.87 43.65
N LEU A 398 3.60 -10.09 42.77
CA LEU A 398 3.77 -8.64 42.71
C LEU A 398 2.64 -7.85 43.42
N ALA A 399 1.43 -8.43 43.47
CA ALA A 399 0.27 -7.80 44.11
C ALA A 399 -0.13 -8.48 45.41
N GLY A 400 0.59 -9.48 45.88
CA GLY A 400 0.32 -10.19 47.14
C GLY A 400 -0.98 -10.99 47.15
N GLY A 401 -1.53 -11.28 45.92
CA GLY A 401 -2.78 -12.01 45.80
C GLY A 401 -2.65 -13.50 46.18
N THR A 402 -3.80 -14.17 46.28
CA THR A 402 -3.91 -15.61 46.48
C THR A 402 -4.61 -16.24 45.29
N ALA A 403 -3.95 -17.19 44.65
CA ALA A 403 -4.54 -17.97 43.55
C ALA A 403 -5.62 -18.90 44.11
N GLU A 404 -6.85 -18.85 43.60
CA GLU A 404 -7.86 -19.86 43.94
C GLU A 404 -7.48 -21.22 43.31
N ALA A 405 -7.85 -22.31 44.01
CA ALA A 405 -7.61 -23.66 43.56
C ALA A 405 -8.38 -24.04 42.31
N GLY A 406 -9.41 -23.26 41.96
CA GLY A 406 -10.25 -23.49 40.81
C GLY A 406 -9.52 -23.20 39.47
N VAL A 407 -9.62 -24.15 38.53
CA VAL A 407 -9.09 -24.04 37.17
C VAL A 407 -10.15 -24.44 36.20
N THR A 408 -10.57 -23.49 35.38
CA THR A 408 -11.47 -23.76 34.24
C THR A 408 -10.67 -23.87 32.95
N GLU A 409 -10.85 -24.92 32.21
CA GLU A 409 -10.36 -25.07 30.85
C GLU A 409 -11.44 -25.76 30.02
N ILE A 410 -11.93 -25.08 29.01
CA ILE A 410 -12.85 -25.62 28.00
C ILE A 410 -12.06 -25.71 26.69
N THR A 411 -12.00 -26.89 26.12
CA THR A 411 -11.26 -27.17 24.88
C THR A 411 -12.16 -27.95 23.93
N ALA A 412 -12.37 -27.44 22.74
CA ALA A 412 -12.91 -28.25 21.63
C ALA A 412 -11.78 -29.13 21.07
N PRO A 413 -11.98 -30.45 20.94
CA PRO A 413 -10.93 -31.31 20.42
C PRO A 413 -10.63 -30.95 18.97
N SER A 414 -9.38 -30.57 18.71
CA SER A 414 -8.84 -30.39 17.36
C SER A 414 -7.67 -31.34 17.16
N ALA A 415 -7.73 -32.16 16.11
CA ALA A 415 -6.60 -33.00 15.74
C ALA A 415 -5.44 -32.13 15.25
N PRO A 416 -4.19 -32.45 15.61
CA PRO A 416 -3.03 -31.78 15.03
C PRO A 416 -3.07 -31.84 13.50
N ARG A 417 -2.75 -30.75 12.83
CA ARG A 417 -2.70 -30.72 11.38
C ARG A 417 -1.53 -31.55 10.89
N THR A 418 -1.77 -32.39 9.88
CA THR A 418 -0.75 -33.20 9.24
C THR A 418 -0.70 -32.90 7.75
N ILE A 419 0.49 -32.80 7.18
CA ILE A 419 0.75 -32.53 5.76
C ILE A 419 1.57 -33.68 5.20
N ALA A 420 1.09 -34.31 4.13
CA ALA A 420 1.85 -35.30 3.38
C ALA A 420 2.66 -34.59 2.29
N MET A 421 3.96 -34.86 2.21
CA MET A 421 4.87 -34.23 1.28
C MET A 421 5.94 -35.22 0.78
N PRO A 422 6.22 -35.32 -0.54
CA PRO A 422 7.37 -36.05 -1.01
C PRO A 422 8.67 -35.50 -0.40
N ALA A 423 9.58 -36.37 0.00
CA ALA A 423 10.81 -35.96 0.67
C ALA A 423 11.71 -35.05 -0.21
N ASP A 424 11.60 -35.20 -1.54
CA ASP A 424 12.30 -34.38 -2.54
C ASP A 424 11.55 -33.12 -2.98
N HIS A 425 10.39 -32.82 -2.38
CA HIS A 425 9.57 -31.67 -2.79
C HIS A 425 10.30 -30.33 -2.60
N PRO A 426 10.98 -30.04 -1.48
CA PRO A 426 11.78 -28.84 -1.34
C PRO A 426 12.90 -28.72 -2.38
N ASP A 427 13.53 -29.84 -2.73
CA ASP A 427 14.58 -29.88 -3.76
C ASP A 427 14.04 -29.44 -5.14
N ARG A 428 12.86 -29.95 -5.50
CA ARG A 428 12.20 -29.60 -6.77
C ARG A 428 11.72 -28.16 -6.81
N VAL A 429 11.19 -27.63 -5.69
CA VAL A 429 10.73 -26.22 -5.61
C VAL A 429 11.92 -25.27 -5.68
N ALA A 430 12.98 -25.54 -4.95
CA ALA A 430 14.18 -24.71 -4.91
C ALA A 430 15.07 -24.83 -6.15
N GLY A 431 14.93 -25.92 -6.92
CA GLY A 431 15.83 -26.25 -8.02
C GLY A 431 17.24 -26.63 -7.60
N THR A 432 17.40 -27.11 -6.36
CA THR A 432 18.67 -27.57 -5.77
C THR A 432 18.47 -28.84 -4.94
N GLY A 433 19.54 -29.53 -4.53
CA GLY A 433 19.44 -30.78 -3.78
C GLY A 433 19.80 -30.57 -2.30
N TYR A 434 18.82 -30.45 -1.43
CA TYR A 434 19.04 -30.46 0.03
C TYR A 434 19.19 -31.85 0.59
N GLY A 435 18.44 -32.79 0.04
CA GLY A 435 18.34 -34.16 0.49
C GLY A 435 17.47 -34.34 1.74
N ARG A 436 16.90 -35.55 1.87
CA ARG A 436 15.92 -35.89 2.91
C ARG A 436 16.38 -35.56 4.34
N GLU A 437 17.63 -35.82 4.68
CA GLU A 437 18.13 -35.59 6.05
C GLU A 437 18.10 -34.11 6.43
N THR A 438 18.46 -33.23 5.51
CA THR A 438 18.39 -31.78 5.70
C THR A 438 16.95 -31.34 5.83
N VAL A 439 16.07 -31.80 4.94
CA VAL A 439 14.63 -31.48 4.98
C VAL A 439 14.02 -31.85 6.34
N VAL A 440 14.24 -33.10 6.81
CA VAL A 440 13.71 -33.56 8.11
C VAL A 440 14.27 -32.71 9.25
N ARG A 441 15.60 -32.51 9.26
CA ARG A 441 16.25 -31.70 10.30
C ARG A 441 15.69 -30.26 10.39
N ARG A 442 15.50 -29.61 9.25
CA ARG A 442 14.97 -28.22 9.23
C ARG A 442 13.51 -28.16 9.69
N LEU A 443 12.67 -29.06 9.23
CA LEU A 443 11.29 -29.14 9.69
C LEU A 443 11.19 -29.43 11.20
N GLN A 444 12.05 -30.27 11.74
CA GLN A 444 12.14 -30.53 13.19
C GLN A 444 12.60 -29.27 13.96
N GLN A 445 13.52 -28.48 13.40
CA GLN A 445 13.97 -27.23 14.04
C GLN A 445 12.85 -26.20 14.18
N VAL A 446 11.92 -26.13 13.23
CA VAL A 446 10.73 -25.26 13.34
C VAL A 446 9.62 -25.85 14.22
N GLY A 447 9.83 -27.05 14.77
CA GLY A 447 8.94 -27.68 15.75
C GLY A 447 7.97 -28.71 15.16
N CYS A 448 8.14 -29.11 13.89
CA CYS A 448 7.34 -30.18 13.29
C CYS A 448 7.80 -31.56 13.74
N ASP A 449 6.84 -32.48 13.93
CA ASP A 449 7.14 -33.91 14.03
C ASP A 449 7.11 -34.53 12.63
N VAL A 450 8.17 -35.23 12.23
CA VAL A 450 8.35 -35.73 10.86
C VAL A 450 8.57 -37.21 10.84
N TYR A 451 7.76 -37.95 10.10
CA TYR A 451 7.82 -39.39 9.91
C TYR A 451 7.82 -39.75 8.42
N GLY A 452 8.30 -40.96 8.07
CA GLY A 452 8.27 -41.43 6.68
C GLY A 452 9.63 -41.43 6.00
N GLN A 453 9.70 -41.99 4.79
CA GLN A 453 10.92 -42.15 3.97
C GLN A 453 10.80 -41.32 2.66
N ASP A 454 10.23 -41.90 1.63
CA ASP A 454 10.04 -41.21 0.33
C ASP A 454 8.90 -40.17 0.38
N GLU A 455 7.85 -40.47 1.17
CA GLU A 455 6.79 -39.56 1.56
C GLU A 455 6.90 -39.23 3.04
N LEU A 456 6.95 -37.96 3.37
CA LEU A 456 7.00 -37.47 4.73
C LEU A 456 5.58 -37.10 5.19
N ILE A 457 5.22 -37.54 6.38
CA ILE A 457 4.05 -37.08 7.11
C ILE A 457 4.53 -36.11 8.16
N VAL A 458 4.17 -34.86 8.02
CA VAL A 458 4.63 -33.75 8.85
C VAL A 458 3.50 -33.27 9.73
N THR A 459 3.64 -33.41 11.05
CA THR A 459 2.70 -32.86 12.03
C THR A 459 3.16 -31.46 12.39
N VAL A 460 2.26 -30.49 12.15
CA VAL A 460 2.52 -29.07 12.33
C VAL A 460 2.33 -28.68 13.79
N PRO A 461 3.25 -27.88 14.41
CA PRO A 461 3.08 -27.40 15.78
C PRO A 461 1.94 -26.37 15.89
N SER A 462 1.30 -26.29 17.06
CA SER A 462 0.10 -25.49 17.29
C SER A 462 0.28 -23.97 17.08
N TRP A 463 1.52 -23.48 17.21
CA TRP A 463 1.86 -22.05 17.00
C TRP A 463 2.12 -21.68 15.54
N ARG A 464 2.01 -22.63 14.58
CA ARG A 464 2.24 -22.42 13.17
C ARG A 464 0.95 -22.63 12.34
N PRO A 465 -0.06 -21.77 12.49
CA PRO A 465 -1.30 -21.87 11.72
C PRO A 465 -1.12 -21.59 10.22
N ASP A 466 -0.01 -21.00 9.84
CA ASP A 466 0.41 -20.68 8.48
C ASP A 466 0.80 -21.91 7.65
N LEU A 467 1.31 -22.97 8.28
CA LEU A 467 1.72 -24.19 7.59
C LEU A 467 0.51 -25.06 7.25
N ASN A 468 0.09 -25.04 5.97
CA ASN A 468 -1.14 -25.66 5.50
C ASN A 468 -0.92 -26.68 4.38
N GLU A 469 0.13 -26.50 3.58
CA GLU A 469 0.40 -27.30 2.38
C GLU A 469 1.91 -27.59 2.19
N PRO A 470 2.29 -28.52 1.27
CA PRO A 470 3.68 -28.86 1.05
C PRO A 470 4.62 -27.70 0.69
N ASN A 471 4.10 -26.66 0.02
CA ASN A 471 4.91 -25.51 -0.34
C ASN A 471 5.29 -24.66 0.87
N ASP A 472 4.43 -24.58 1.89
CA ASP A 472 4.75 -23.89 3.14
C ASP A 472 5.91 -24.59 3.87
N LEU A 473 5.92 -25.93 3.84
CA LEU A 473 7.00 -26.72 4.41
C LEU A 473 8.30 -26.59 3.60
N ALA A 474 8.20 -26.51 2.26
CA ALA A 474 9.36 -26.30 1.40
C ALA A 474 9.99 -24.93 1.66
N GLU A 475 9.18 -23.89 1.87
CA GLU A 475 9.64 -22.53 2.21
C GLU A 475 10.44 -22.52 3.51
N GLU A 476 10.00 -23.27 4.54
CA GLU A 476 10.75 -23.38 5.80
C GLU A 476 12.15 -23.97 5.60
N VAL A 477 12.26 -25.00 4.75
CA VAL A 477 13.57 -25.59 4.42
C VAL A 477 14.45 -24.59 3.67
N ILE A 478 13.87 -23.93 2.65
CA ILE A 478 14.59 -22.99 1.77
C ILE A 478 15.14 -21.82 2.57
N ARG A 479 14.30 -21.17 3.39
CA ARG A 479 14.72 -20.01 4.20
C ARG A 479 15.83 -20.35 5.20
N LEU A 480 15.77 -21.55 5.82
CA LEU A 480 16.76 -21.97 6.80
C LEU A 480 18.07 -22.49 6.18
N GLU A 481 18.05 -22.94 4.93
CA GLU A 481 19.26 -23.25 4.15
C GLU A 481 19.86 -22.02 3.48
N GLY A 482 19.13 -20.90 3.43
CA GLY A 482 19.55 -19.59 2.93
C GLY A 482 19.13 -19.34 1.48
N TYR A 483 18.45 -18.23 1.24
CA TYR A 483 18.01 -17.82 -0.09
C TYR A 483 19.18 -17.52 -1.04
N GLU A 484 20.33 -17.13 -0.51
CA GLU A 484 21.58 -16.91 -1.25
C GLU A 484 22.11 -18.17 -1.92
N ASN A 485 21.72 -19.36 -1.44
CA ASN A 485 22.11 -20.65 -2.00
C ASN A 485 21.22 -21.13 -3.15
N LEU A 486 20.14 -20.40 -3.45
CA LEU A 486 19.25 -20.74 -4.56
C LEU A 486 19.91 -20.50 -5.92
N PRO A 487 19.81 -21.46 -6.87
CA PRO A 487 20.34 -21.26 -8.19
C PRO A 487 19.59 -20.16 -8.95
N SER A 488 20.33 -19.18 -9.49
CA SER A 488 19.76 -18.14 -10.34
C SER A 488 19.71 -18.65 -11.78
N THR A 489 18.63 -19.35 -12.14
CA THR A 489 18.38 -19.82 -13.50
C THR A 489 17.41 -18.90 -14.23
N LEU A 490 17.89 -18.30 -15.33
CA LEU A 490 16.99 -17.50 -16.17
C LEU A 490 16.06 -18.44 -16.95
N PRO A 491 14.75 -18.18 -16.96
CA PRO A 491 13.85 -18.97 -17.78
C PRO A 491 14.21 -18.78 -19.25
N THR A 492 14.31 -19.89 -19.99
CA THR A 492 14.51 -19.85 -21.42
C THR A 492 13.19 -19.46 -22.07
N PRO A 493 13.11 -18.31 -22.77
CA PRO A 493 11.88 -17.94 -23.43
C PRO A 493 11.58 -18.96 -24.53
N PRO A 494 10.31 -19.32 -24.78
CA PRO A 494 9.94 -20.19 -25.88
C PRO A 494 10.41 -19.57 -27.20
N SER A 495 11.11 -20.40 -28.00
CA SER A 495 11.63 -19.96 -29.29
C SER A 495 10.51 -19.59 -30.27
N GLY A 496 10.70 -18.52 -30.99
CA GLY A 496 10.09 -18.36 -32.31
C GLY A 496 8.88 -17.42 -32.39
N ARG A 497 8.20 -17.00 -31.35
CA ARG A 497 7.03 -16.13 -31.54
C ARG A 497 7.35 -14.63 -31.51
N GLY A 498 8.31 -14.19 -30.72
CA GLY A 498 8.62 -12.75 -30.54
C GLY A 498 7.37 -11.91 -30.20
N LEU A 499 7.36 -10.66 -30.65
CA LEU A 499 6.21 -9.78 -30.52
C LEU A 499 5.10 -10.15 -31.51
N THR A 500 3.84 -10.04 -31.07
CA THR A 500 2.69 -10.10 -31.97
C THR A 500 2.69 -8.92 -32.96
N ASP A 501 1.95 -9.01 -34.08
CA ASP A 501 1.82 -7.91 -35.04
C ASP A 501 1.27 -6.65 -34.37
N ARG A 502 0.30 -6.79 -33.50
CA ARG A 502 -0.25 -5.73 -32.68
C ARG A 502 0.83 -5.04 -31.84
N GLN A 503 1.63 -5.81 -31.11
CA GLN A 503 2.72 -5.26 -30.28
C GLN A 503 3.79 -4.57 -31.14
N ARG A 504 4.09 -5.12 -32.33
CA ARG A 504 5.00 -4.48 -33.27
C ARG A 504 4.46 -3.16 -33.81
N LEU A 505 3.17 -3.11 -34.17
CA LEU A 505 2.52 -1.89 -34.65
C LEU A 505 2.55 -0.80 -33.55
N HIS A 506 2.16 -1.11 -32.33
CA HIS A 506 2.18 -0.13 -31.24
C HIS A 506 3.59 0.44 -31.02
N ARG A 507 4.62 -0.41 -31.03
CA ARG A 507 6.02 0.04 -30.94
C ARG A 507 6.44 0.94 -32.08
N ARG A 508 6.04 0.62 -33.34
CA ARG A 508 6.34 1.43 -34.48
C ARG A 508 5.67 2.80 -34.38
N ILE A 509 4.40 2.86 -34.00
CA ILE A 509 3.67 4.12 -33.81
C ILE A 509 4.38 5.01 -32.80
N GLY A 510 4.72 4.50 -31.62
CA GLY A 510 5.44 5.29 -30.62
C GLY A 510 6.79 5.80 -31.11
N ARG A 511 7.57 4.96 -31.80
CA ARG A 511 8.86 5.35 -32.40
C ARG A 511 8.71 6.37 -33.50
N MET A 512 7.68 6.21 -34.34
CA MET A 512 7.38 7.15 -35.41
C MET A 512 7.03 8.53 -34.87
N LEU A 513 6.14 8.60 -33.87
CA LEU A 513 5.79 9.87 -33.23
C LEU A 513 7.01 10.51 -32.55
N ALA A 514 7.82 9.75 -31.82
CA ALA A 514 9.06 10.25 -31.26
C ALA A 514 10.03 10.76 -32.32
N GLY A 515 10.20 10.01 -33.44
CA GLY A 515 11.01 10.41 -34.59
C GLY A 515 10.47 11.65 -35.31
N ALA A 516 9.15 11.89 -35.26
CA ALA A 516 8.51 13.07 -35.80
C ALA A 516 8.56 14.28 -34.83
N GLY A 517 9.28 14.16 -33.68
CA GLY A 517 9.51 15.25 -32.74
C GLY A 517 8.43 15.42 -31.67
N TYR A 518 7.60 14.40 -31.45
CA TYR A 518 6.68 14.37 -30.31
C TYR A 518 7.36 13.74 -29.09
N VAL A 519 7.04 14.25 -27.90
CA VAL A 519 7.54 13.71 -26.63
C VAL A 519 6.45 12.86 -25.99
N GLU A 520 6.75 11.63 -25.62
CA GLU A 520 5.81 10.77 -24.91
C GLU A 520 5.59 11.26 -23.48
N ALA A 521 4.33 11.43 -23.10
CA ALA A 521 3.92 11.85 -21.77
C ALA A 521 2.90 10.84 -21.22
N LEU A 522 3.34 10.00 -20.29
CA LEU A 522 2.46 9.04 -19.63
C LEU A 522 1.67 9.72 -18.51
N SER A 523 0.36 9.49 -18.49
CA SER A 523 -0.56 10.02 -17.49
C SER A 523 -1.23 8.89 -16.72
N TYR A 524 -1.52 9.14 -15.42
CA TYR A 524 -2.41 8.24 -14.68
C TYR A 524 -3.81 8.24 -15.31
N PRO A 525 -4.51 7.09 -15.26
CA PRO A 525 -5.81 6.95 -15.93
C PRO A 525 -6.99 7.54 -15.12
N PHE A 526 -6.72 8.44 -14.19
CA PHE A 526 -7.72 8.99 -13.29
C PHE A 526 -8.16 10.39 -13.75
N ILE A 527 -9.48 10.64 -13.70
CA ILE A 527 -10.07 11.93 -14.04
C ILE A 527 -11.23 12.26 -13.08
N GLY A 528 -11.56 13.56 -13.03
CA GLY A 528 -12.76 14.06 -12.36
C GLY A 528 -13.80 14.59 -13.35
N ASP A 529 -15.02 14.80 -12.89
CA ASP A 529 -16.12 15.33 -13.72
C ASP A 529 -15.83 16.76 -14.21
N ALA A 530 -15.12 17.57 -13.41
CA ALA A 530 -14.78 18.96 -13.75
C ALA A 530 -13.98 19.10 -15.06
N VAL A 531 -13.09 18.18 -15.36
CA VAL A 531 -12.31 18.24 -16.61
C VAL A 531 -13.17 17.94 -17.83
N LEU A 532 -14.21 17.11 -17.68
CA LEU A 532 -15.16 16.82 -18.77
C LEU A 532 -16.02 18.06 -19.08
N ASP A 533 -16.37 18.86 -18.06
CA ASP A 533 -17.04 20.16 -18.24
C ASP A 533 -16.09 21.15 -18.94
N GLN A 534 -14.84 21.21 -18.54
CA GLN A 534 -13.83 22.08 -19.14
C GLN A 534 -13.53 21.72 -20.61
N LEU A 535 -13.67 20.44 -20.99
CA LEU A 535 -13.59 19.99 -22.38
C LEU A 535 -14.85 20.36 -23.20
N GLY A 536 -15.89 20.91 -22.53
CA GLY A 536 -17.13 21.33 -23.19
C GLY A 536 -17.95 20.17 -23.75
N LEU A 537 -17.87 18.99 -23.10
CA LEU A 537 -18.69 17.84 -23.47
C LEU A 537 -20.14 18.10 -23.05
N GLU A 538 -21.08 17.83 -23.94
CA GLU A 538 -22.51 17.92 -23.64
C GLU A 538 -22.94 16.88 -22.58
N ALA A 539 -24.07 17.12 -21.90
CA ALA A 539 -24.49 16.28 -20.78
C ALA A 539 -24.74 14.81 -21.18
N ASP A 540 -25.13 14.56 -22.42
CA ASP A 540 -25.42 13.24 -22.98
C ASP A 540 -24.23 12.61 -23.73
N ASP A 541 -23.08 13.28 -23.76
CA ASP A 541 -21.86 12.74 -24.39
C ASP A 541 -21.44 11.42 -23.72
N ALA A 542 -21.25 10.40 -24.53
CA ALA A 542 -20.90 9.06 -24.04
C ALA A 542 -19.61 9.03 -23.19
N ARG A 543 -18.69 9.97 -23.42
CA ARG A 543 -17.43 10.10 -22.65
C ARG A 543 -17.64 10.57 -21.22
N ARG A 544 -18.84 11.09 -20.86
CA ARG A 544 -19.19 11.42 -19.48
C ARG A 544 -19.58 10.22 -18.63
N ARG A 545 -19.89 9.10 -19.26
CA ARG A 545 -20.14 7.85 -18.55
C ARG A 545 -18.80 7.25 -18.16
N THR A 546 -18.44 7.40 -16.91
CA THR A 546 -17.14 6.95 -16.36
C THR A 546 -17.30 5.80 -15.40
N VAL A 547 -16.28 4.97 -15.25
CA VAL A 547 -16.17 3.96 -14.19
C VAL A 547 -15.61 4.65 -12.95
N LYS A 548 -16.38 4.71 -11.86
CA LYS A 548 -15.94 5.30 -10.59
C LYS A 548 -15.22 4.27 -9.72
N LEU A 549 -14.18 4.72 -9.02
CA LEU A 549 -13.42 3.90 -8.05
C LEU A 549 -14.13 3.92 -6.70
N VAL A 550 -14.16 2.78 -6.02
CA VAL A 550 -14.74 2.68 -4.66
C VAL A 550 -13.91 3.42 -3.62
N ASN A 551 -12.57 3.42 -3.78
CA ASN A 551 -11.61 4.06 -2.88
C ASN A 551 -10.57 4.84 -3.68
N PRO A 552 -10.93 5.98 -4.30
CA PRO A 552 -10.01 6.78 -5.09
C PRO A 552 -8.87 7.33 -4.22
N ILE A 553 -7.69 7.52 -4.82
CA ILE A 553 -6.55 8.17 -4.15
C ILE A 553 -6.86 9.66 -3.89
N SER A 554 -7.60 10.30 -4.82
CA SER A 554 -8.06 11.68 -4.72
C SER A 554 -9.54 11.77 -5.04
N ASP A 555 -10.30 12.49 -4.22
CA ASP A 555 -11.71 12.76 -4.47
C ASP A 555 -11.92 13.71 -5.68
N GLU A 556 -10.86 14.40 -6.13
CA GLU A 556 -10.89 15.25 -7.33
C GLU A 556 -10.81 14.42 -8.62
N GLU A 557 -10.22 13.21 -8.58
CA GLU A 557 -10.04 12.32 -9.72
C GLU A 557 -10.57 10.90 -9.42
N PRO A 558 -11.87 10.75 -9.11
CA PRO A 558 -12.43 9.48 -8.62
C PRO A 558 -12.78 8.47 -9.71
N ALA A 559 -12.55 8.78 -10.99
CA ALA A 559 -13.04 7.97 -12.10
C ALA A 559 -11.94 7.61 -13.10
N LEU A 560 -12.14 6.51 -13.84
CA LEU A 560 -11.26 6.11 -14.94
C LEU A 560 -11.56 6.92 -16.19
N ARG A 561 -10.49 7.32 -16.91
CA ARG A 561 -10.55 8.17 -18.11
C ARG A 561 -11.25 7.47 -19.29
N THR A 562 -12.07 8.25 -19.99
CA THR A 562 -12.74 7.85 -21.23
C THR A 562 -12.09 8.43 -22.51
N THR A 563 -11.09 9.30 -22.33
CA THR A 563 -10.27 9.93 -23.37
C THR A 563 -8.87 10.20 -22.80
N LEU A 564 -7.84 10.22 -23.63
CA LEU A 564 -6.45 10.54 -23.24
C LEU A 564 -6.21 12.05 -23.05
N LEU A 565 -7.08 12.89 -23.65
CA LEU A 565 -6.87 14.34 -23.70
C LEU A 565 -6.70 15.00 -22.32
N PRO A 566 -7.46 14.68 -21.25
CA PRO A 566 -7.27 15.31 -19.93
C PRO A 566 -5.84 15.25 -19.41
N GLY A 567 -5.24 14.07 -19.46
CA GLY A 567 -3.86 13.85 -19.01
C GLY A 567 -2.84 14.63 -19.82
N LEU A 568 -2.93 14.53 -21.17
CA LEU A 568 -2.04 15.26 -22.07
C LEU A 568 -2.18 16.78 -21.99
N LEU A 569 -3.40 17.31 -21.93
CA LEU A 569 -3.64 18.74 -21.77
C LEU A 569 -3.16 19.25 -20.41
N GLY A 570 -3.30 18.44 -19.37
CA GLY A 570 -2.70 18.71 -18.06
C GLY A 570 -1.19 18.75 -18.10
N ALA A 571 -0.55 17.84 -18.82
CA ALA A 571 0.90 17.83 -19.03
C ALA A 571 1.35 19.07 -19.83
N LEU A 572 0.65 19.41 -20.92
CA LEU A 572 0.92 20.59 -21.71
C LEU A 572 0.85 21.85 -20.85
N ARG A 573 -0.24 22.06 -20.10
CA ARG A 573 -0.40 23.21 -19.20
C ARG A 573 0.74 23.32 -18.18
N ARG A 574 1.16 22.21 -17.57
CA ARG A 574 2.25 22.21 -16.59
C ARG A 574 3.59 22.61 -17.22
N ASN A 575 3.86 22.15 -18.43
CA ASN A 575 5.10 22.47 -19.13
C ASN A 575 5.11 23.92 -19.64
N ASP A 576 3.98 24.39 -20.19
CA ASP A 576 3.82 25.80 -20.60
C ASP A 576 4.02 26.75 -19.42
N GLY A 577 3.40 26.44 -18.27
CA GLY A 577 3.58 27.23 -17.04
C GLY A 577 5.01 27.19 -16.45
N ARG A 578 5.85 26.27 -16.91
CA ARG A 578 7.28 26.21 -16.59
C ARG A 578 8.20 26.86 -17.64
N GLY A 579 7.61 27.50 -18.64
CA GLY A 579 8.32 28.25 -19.66
C GLY A 579 8.65 27.45 -20.94
N SER A 580 8.13 26.23 -21.09
CA SER A 580 8.25 25.46 -22.35
C SER A 580 7.01 25.71 -23.21
N HIS A 581 7.09 26.58 -24.21
CA HIS A 581 5.95 27.04 -24.98
C HIS A 581 5.73 26.29 -26.30
N ASP A 582 6.81 25.76 -26.91
CA ASP A 582 6.76 25.00 -28.16
C ASP A 582 6.66 23.51 -27.81
N LEU A 583 5.43 23.01 -27.70
CA LEU A 583 5.15 21.68 -27.17
C LEU A 583 4.48 20.77 -28.22
N ALA A 584 5.00 19.57 -28.38
CA ALA A 584 4.40 18.49 -29.13
C ALA A 584 4.46 17.22 -28.27
N LEU A 585 3.36 16.85 -27.64
CA LEU A 585 3.28 15.71 -26.71
C LEU A 585 2.40 14.61 -27.30
N PHE A 586 2.68 13.36 -26.95
CA PHE A 586 1.80 12.24 -27.29
C PHE A 586 1.69 11.25 -26.13
N GLU A 587 0.63 10.47 -26.14
CA GLU A 587 0.41 9.32 -25.26
C GLU A 587 -0.22 8.19 -26.04
N THR A 588 0.19 6.95 -25.78
CA THR A 588 -0.55 5.76 -26.18
C THR A 588 -1.04 5.04 -24.91
N GLY A 589 -2.35 4.84 -24.79
CA GLY A 589 -2.92 4.32 -23.54
C GLY A 589 -4.29 3.69 -23.71
N LEU A 590 -4.77 3.05 -22.65
CA LEU A 590 -6.14 2.55 -22.56
C LEU A 590 -7.07 3.66 -22.09
N VAL A 591 -8.30 3.61 -22.60
CA VAL A 591 -9.44 4.34 -22.06
C VAL A 591 -10.52 3.33 -21.64
N PHE A 592 -11.40 3.73 -20.73
CA PHE A 592 -12.33 2.82 -20.10
C PHE A 592 -13.76 3.27 -20.41
N LEU A 593 -14.43 2.50 -21.28
CA LEU A 593 -15.78 2.83 -21.76
C LEU A 593 -16.78 1.85 -21.16
N PRO A 594 -17.63 2.28 -20.18
CA PRO A 594 -18.65 1.42 -19.60
C PRO A 594 -19.54 0.84 -20.70
N GLN A 595 -19.74 -0.47 -20.68
CA GLN A 595 -20.74 -1.09 -21.53
C GLN A 595 -22.11 -0.92 -20.88
N ALA A 596 -23.14 -0.64 -21.66
CA ALA A 596 -24.48 -0.81 -21.19
C ALA A 596 -24.65 -2.33 -20.94
N LEU A 597 -24.85 -2.72 -19.70
CA LEU A 597 -25.12 -4.12 -19.33
C LEU A 597 -26.42 -4.55 -20.03
N SER A 598 -26.29 -5.06 -21.23
CA SER A 598 -27.43 -5.59 -22.00
C SER A 598 -27.93 -6.95 -21.48
N SER A 599 -27.39 -7.43 -20.35
CA SER A 599 -27.66 -8.75 -19.80
C SER A 599 -28.04 -8.78 -18.33
N VAL A 600 -28.50 -7.68 -17.74
CA VAL A 600 -29.31 -7.78 -16.53
C VAL A 600 -30.70 -8.29 -16.94
N ARG A 601 -31.13 -9.40 -16.37
CA ARG A 601 -32.34 -10.17 -16.63
C ARG A 601 -33.44 -9.38 -17.31
N ALA A 602 -34.00 -9.93 -18.39
CA ALA A 602 -35.13 -9.36 -19.08
C ALA A 602 -36.22 -8.93 -18.09
N GLY A 603 -36.38 -7.64 -17.85
CA GLY A 603 -37.35 -7.05 -16.93
C GLY A 603 -36.84 -6.02 -15.92
N GLU A 604 -35.52 -5.83 -15.77
CA GLU A 604 -34.96 -4.78 -14.88
C GLU A 604 -34.53 -3.56 -15.71
N ALA A 605 -34.82 -2.36 -15.18
CA ALA A 605 -34.43 -1.11 -15.81
C ALA A 605 -32.91 -1.03 -16.01
N PRO A 606 -32.40 -0.41 -17.10
CA PRO A 606 -30.98 -0.22 -17.29
C PRO A 606 -30.43 0.60 -16.12
N LEU A 607 -29.45 0.04 -15.41
CA LEU A 607 -28.75 0.72 -14.31
C LEU A 607 -28.13 2.01 -14.83
N THR A 608 -28.64 3.14 -14.36
CA THR A 608 -27.98 4.43 -14.58
C THR A 608 -26.66 4.44 -13.83
N GLY A 609 -25.57 4.87 -14.43
CA GLY A 609 -24.13 4.90 -14.07
C GLY A 609 -23.65 4.91 -12.62
N GLU A 610 -24.52 4.76 -11.63
CA GLU A 610 -24.16 4.76 -10.21
C GLU A 610 -24.20 3.38 -9.55
N GLU A 611 -24.80 2.36 -10.18
CA GLU A 611 -24.94 1.05 -9.57
C GLU A 611 -24.57 -0.08 -10.55
N THR A 612 -23.30 -0.31 -10.76
CA THR A 612 -22.86 -1.62 -11.22
C THR A 612 -22.88 -2.55 -10.02
N PRO A 613 -23.74 -3.60 -9.97
CA PRO A 613 -23.68 -4.57 -8.88
C PRO A 613 -22.27 -5.14 -8.86
N ALA A 614 -21.59 -5.03 -7.71
CA ALA A 614 -20.32 -5.69 -7.53
C ALA A 614 -20.55 -7.20 -7.70
N LEU A 615 -20.22 -7.75 -8.86
CA LEU A 615 -20.20 -9.20 -9.08
C LEU A 615 -19.15 -9.77 -8.14
N ARG A 616 -19.62 -10.35 -7.03
CA ARG A 616 -18.76 -11.06 -6.08
C ARG A 616 -18.73 -12.52 -6.49
N LEU A 617 -17.60 -12.93 -7.06
CA LEU A 617 -17.37 -14.34 -7.29
C LEU A 617 -17.07 -15.06 -5.97
N PRO A 618 -17.44 -16.34 -5.81
CA PRO A 618 -17.02 -17.12 -4.67
C PRO A 618 -15.49 -17.23 -4.63
N VAL A 619 -14.93 -17.11 -3.42
CA VAL A 619 -13.46 -17.22 -3.20
C VAL A 619 -13.05 -18.56 -2.58
N ASP A 620 -14.04 -19.37 -2.21
CA ASP A 620 -13.90 -20.70 -1.58
C ASP A 620 -13.88 -21.85 -2.59
N ARG A 621 -14.13 -21.56 -3.86
CA ARG A 621 -14.08 -22.51 -4.98
C ARG A 621 -13.68 -21.80 -6.28
N ARG A 622 -13.26 -22.59 -7.26
CA ARG A 622 -13.06 -22.08 -8.63
C ARG A 622 -14.40 -21.62 -9.20
N PRO A 623 -14.50 -20.38 -9.73
CA PRO A 623 -15.69 -19.92 -10.44
C PRO A 623 -16.02 -20.81 -11.65
N THR A 624 -17.31 -20.94 -11.98
CA THR A 624 -17.73 -21.62 -13.20
C THR A 624 -17.43 -20.76 -14.43
N ASP A 625 -17.40 -21.38 -15.62
CA ASP A 625 -17.16 -20.65 -16.88
C ASP A 625 -18.25 -19.59 -17.14
N GLU A 626 -19.50 -19.83 -16.69
CA GLU A 626 -20.61 -18.88 -16.79
C GLU A 626 -20.42 -17.67 -15.85
N GLU A 627 -19.93 -17.92 -14.63
CA GLU A 627 -19.59 -16.83 -13.67
C GLU A 627 -18.42 -15.98 -14.20
N ILE A 628 -17.39 -16.60 -14.79
CA ILE A 628 -16.29 -15.92 -15.44
C ILE A 628 -16.79 -15.08 -16.62
N ALA A 629 -17.61 -15.67 -17.51
CA ALA A 629 -18.20 -14.97 -18.65
C ALA A 629 -19.07 -13.77 -18.22
N SER A 630 -19.80 -13.91 -17.11
CA SER A 630 -20.59 -12.81 -16.54
C SER A 630 -19.70 -11.69 -15.99
N LEU A 631 -18.57 -12.03 -15.37
CA LEU A 631 -17.58 -11.05 -14.92
C LEU A 631 -16.95 -10.32 -16.10
N ASP A 632 -16.53 -11.06 -17.14
CA ASP A 632 -15.93 -10.48 -18.35
C ASP A 632 -16.91 -9.54 -19.07
N ALA A 633 -18.19 -9.90 -19.13
CA ALA A 633 -19.23 -9.05 -19.71
C ALA A 633 -19.48 -7.76 -18.90
N ALA A 634 -19.20 -7.75 -17.61
CA ALA A 634 -19.34 -6.58 -16.74
C ALA A 634 -18.12 -5.61 -16.83
N LEU A 635 -17.01 -6.03 -17.40
CA LEU A 635 -15.83 -5.18 -17.57
C LEU A 635 -16.10 -4.07 -18.59
N PRO A 636 -15.58 -2.85 -18.40
CA PRO A 636 -15.64 -1.80 -19.40
C PRO A 636 -14.85 -2.20 -20.65
N ARG A 637 -15.28 -1.77 -21.83
CA ARG A 637 -14.47 -1.86 -23.03
C ARG A 637 -13.22 -1.00 -22.85
N GLN A 638 -12.05 -1.53 -23.12
CA GLN A 638 -10.76 -0.90 -22.87
C GLN A 638 -9.94 -0.73 -24.17
N PRO A 639 -10.42 0.08 -25.13
CA PRO A 639 -9.70 0.29 -26.37
C PRO A 639 -8.40 1.05 -26.11
N ARG A 640 -7.37 0.67 -26.87
CA ARG A 640 -6.13 1.42 -26.89
C ARG A 640 -6.24 2.59 -27.85
N ARG A 641 -5.86 3.77 -27.39
CA ARG A 641 -5.83 5.00 -28.18
C ARG A 641 -4.43 5.58 -28.27
N ALA A 642 -4.20 6.38 -29.30
CA ALA A 642 -3.09 7.30 -29.39
C ALA A 642 -3.65 8.72 -29.44
N ALA A 643 -3.06 9.63 -28.68
CA ALA A 643 -3.41 11.05 -28.73
C ALA A 643 -2.16 11.90 -28.85
N VAL A 644 -2.28 13.03 -29.54
CA VAL A 644 -1.25 14.07 -29.64
C VAL A 644 -1.83 15.43 -29.26
N VAL A 645 -1.01 16.30 -28.66
CA VAL A 645 -1.33 17.69 -28.43
C VAL A 645 -0.15 18.57 -28.82
N LEU A 646 -0.45 19.72 -29.45
CA LEU A 646 0.53 20.68 -29.97
C LEU A 646 0.17 22.08 -29.56
N ALA A 647 1.20 22.86 -29.19
CA ALA A 647 1.08 24.27 -28.92
C ALA A 647 2.38 24.99 -29.29
N GLY A 648 2.30 26.31 -29.57
CA GLY A 648 3.47 27.12 -29.90
C GLY A 648 3.96 26.95 -31.32
N ALA A 649 5.25 27.01 -31.55
CA ALA A 649 5.87 26.86 -32.85
C ALA A 649 6.09 25.38 -33.18
N ARG A 650 5.59 24.93 -34.33
CA ARG A 650 5.91 23.62 -34.94
C ARG A 650 7.30 23.66 -35.60
N GLU A 651 7.58 24.75 -36.24
CA GLU A 651 8.92 25.05 -36.81
C GLU A 651 9.45 26.33 -36.17
N GLN A 652 10.62 26.27 -35.60
CA GLN A 652 11.24 27.44 -35.00
C GLN A 652 11.84 28.38 -36.05
N SER A 653 11.76 29.68 -35.78
CA SER A 653 12.40 30.70 -36.62
C SER A 653 13.92 30.58 -36.51
N GLY A 654 14.61 30.74 -37.63
CA GLY A 654 16.05 30.68 -37.69
C GLY A 654 16.62 31.35 -38.94
N TRP A 655 17.90 31.15 -39.20
CA TRP A 655 18.55 31.68 -40.41
C TRP A 655 18.01 31.03 -41.71
N TRP A 656 17.32 29.86 -41.57
CA TRP A 656 16.65 29.15 -42.69
C TRP A 656 15.28 29.73 -43.06
N GLY A 657 14.73 30.63 -42.25
CA GLY A 657 13.45 31.27 -42.52
C GLY A 657 12.62 31.58 -41.29
N LYS A 658 11.41 32.07 -41.51
CA LYS A 658 10.39 32.27 -40.48
C LYS A 658 9.84 30.92 -40.06
N GLY A 659 9.81 30.67 -38.76
CA GLY A 659 9.13 29.48 -38.23
C GLY A 659 7.63 29.46 -38.54
N ALA A 660 6.98 28.35 -38.28
CA ALA A 660 5.54 28.17 -38.43
C ALA A 660 4.90 27.72 -37.10
N PRO A 661 3.76 28.30 -36.71
CA PRO A 661 3.02 27.87 -35.56
C PRO A 661 2.40 26.49 -35.81
N ALA A 662 2.16 25.71 -34.76
CA ALA A 662 1.35 24.52 -34.82
C ALA A 662 -0.10 24.87 -35.21
N THR A 663 -0.68 24.05 -36.05
CA THR A 663 -2.02 24.24 -36.63
C THR A 663 -2.86 22.95 -36.59
N TRP A 664 -4.15 23.07 -36.83
CA TRP A 664 -5.03 21.91 -36.97
C TRP A 664 -4.52 20.89 -38.03
N ALA A 665 -3.82 21.36 -39.07
CA ALA A 665 -3.25 20.51 -40.08
C ALA A 665 -2.17 19.57 -39.54
N ASP A 666 -1.36 20.04 -38.58
CA ASP A 666 -0.33 19.23 -37.94
C ASP A 666 -0.96 18.11 -37.06
N ALA A 667 -2.10 18.40 -36.41
CA ALA A 667 -2.84 17.38 -35.68
C ALA A 667 -3.45 16.32 -36.59
N VAL A 668 -4.01 16.70 -37.75
CA VAL A 668 -4.51 15.79 -38.78
C VAL A 668 -3.37 14.95 -39.33
N GLU A 669 -2.21 15.55 -39.65
CA GLU A 669 -1.05 14.84 -40.21
C GLU A 669 -0.46 13.85 -39.19
N ALA A 670 -0.46 14.16 -37.89
CA ALA A 670 -0.05 13.19 -36.88
C ALA A 670 -0.95 11.93 -36.91
N ALA A 671 -2.25 12.11 -37.01
CA ALA A 671 -3.19 10.99 -37.09
C ALA A 671 -3.04 10.21 -38.40
N ARG A 672 -2.79 10.88 -39.53
CA ARG A 672 -2.48 10.23 -40.80
C ARG A 672 -1.17 9.45 -40.75
N SER A 673 -0.16 10.00 -40.10
CA SER A 673 1.12 9.31 -39.88
C SER A 673 0.97 8.05 -39.04
N ILE A 674 0.11 8.07 -37.99
CA ILE A 674 -0.23 6.89 -37.18
C ILE A 674 -0.84 5.79 -38.06
N ALA A 675 -1.80 6.14 -38.91
CA ALA A 675 -2.43 5.19 -39.84
C ALA A 675 -1.48 4.70 -40.93
N ALA A 676 -0.66 5.58 -41.47
CA ALA A 676 0.35 5.23 -42.48
C ALA A 676 1.38 4.22 -41.97
N GLU A 677 1.71 4.26 -40.65
CA GLU A 677 2.57 3.26 -40.01
C GLU A 677 1.96 1.85 -40.04
N ALA A 678 0.65 1.76 -40.10
CA ALA A 678 -0.08 0.49 -40.30
C ALA A 678 -0.32 0.16 -41.79
N GLY A 679 0.04 1.05 -42.71
CA GLY A 679 -0.26 0.91 -44.14
C GLY A 679 -1.71 1.22 -44.50
N VAL A 680 -2.41 1.97 -43.68
CA VAL A 680 -3.84 2.29 -43.84
C VAL A 680 -4.00 3.75 -44.28
N GLU A 681 -4.85 3.98 -45.28
CA GLU A 681 -5.20 5.32 -45.76
C GLU A 681 -6.35 5.92 -44.92
N VAL A 682 -6.23 7.19 -44.56
CA VAL A 682 -7.22 7.94 -43.79
C VAL A 682 -8.06 8.83 -44.68
N ILE A 683 -9.37 8.70 -44.54
CA ILE A 683 -10.36 9.58 -45.15
C ILE A 683 -10.68 10.69 -44.17
N VAL A 684 -10.40 11.95 -44.55
CA VAL A 684 -10.59 13.14 -43.71
C VAL A 684 -11.87 13.86 -44.10
N ARG A 685 -12.75 14.14 -43.12
CA ARG A 685 -14.00 14.91 -43.35
C ARG A 685 -14.13 16.02 -42.30
N ALA A 686 -14.65 17.15 -42.72
CA ALA A 686 -15.00 18.22 -41.78
C ALA A 686 -16.09 17.73 -40.82
N ASP A 687 -15.95 18.05 -39.53
CA ASP A 687 -16.89 17.60 -38.50
C ASP A 687 -17.01 18.63 -37.38
N GLN A 688 -17.99 18.43 -36.49
CA GLN A 688 -18.24 19.25 -35.30
C GLN A 688 -18.28 18.30 -34.10
N HIS A 689 -17.18 18.14 -33.42
CA HIS A 689 -17.05 17.24 -32.27
C HIS A 689 -16.28 17.92 -31.14
N ALA A 690 -16.86 17.98 -29.94
CA ALA A 690 -16.15 18.51 -28.77
C ALA A 690 -14.94 17.60 -28.41
N PRO A 691 -13.82 18.17 -27.98
CA PRO A 691 -13.53 19.55 -27.60
C PRO A 691 -12.99 20.46 -28.72
N TRP A 692 -13.05 20.04 -29.97
CA TRP A 692 -12.49 20.77 -31.12
C TRP A 692 -13.38 21.95 -31.56
N HIS A 693 -12.76 22.91 -32.24
CA HIS A 693 -13.41 24.04 -32.85
C HIS A 693 -14.26 23.60 -34.06
N PRO A 694 -15.57 23.94 -34.15
CA PRO A 694 -16.47 23.42 -35.19
C PRO A 694 -16.04 23.72 -36.63
N GLY A 695 -15.26 24.77 -36.85
CA GLY A 695 -14.73 25.11 -38.18
C GLY A 695 -13.30 24.57 -38.43
N ARG A 696 -12.70 23.85 -37.48
CA ARG A 696 -11.33 23.34 -37.56
C ARG A 696 -11.21 21.98 -36.92
N CYS A 697 -12.23 21.16 -37.09
CA CYS A 697 -12.32 19.78 -36.63
C CYS A 697 -12.46 18.85 -37.84
N ALA A 698 -11.74 17.75 -37.81
CA ALA A 698 -11.84 16.69 -38.76
C ALA A 698 -12.20 15.37 -38.10
N ALA A 699 -13.22 14.69 -38.64
CA ALA A 699 -13.43 13.26 -38.39
C ALA A 699 -12.54 12.46 -39.33
N LEU A 700 -11.92 11.43 -38.78
CA LEU A 700 -10.95 10.58 -39.45
C LEU A 700 -11.54 9.17 -39.61
N TYR A 701 -11.65 8.69 -40.83
CA TYR A 701 -12.21 7.38 -41.12
C TYR A 701 -11.12 6.48 -41.77
N VAL A 702 -11.25 5.20 -41.52
CA VAL A 702 -10.48 4.13 -42.18
C VAL A 702 -11.45 3.09 -42.73
N THR A 703 -11.04 2.34 -43.75
CA THR A 703 -11.87 1.27 -44.31
C THR A 703 -11.63 -0.04 -43.56
N VAL A 704 -12.65 -0.57 -42.91
CA VAL A 704 -12.64 -1.88 -42.22
C VAL A 704 -13.62 -2.79 -42.96
N ASN A 705 -13.17 -3.91 -43.50
CA ASN A 705 -14.03 -4.86 -44.24
C ASN A 705 -14.90 -4.22 -45.34
N GLY A 706 -14.40 -3.18 -46.02
CA GLY A 706 -15.11 -2.44 -47.05
C GLY A 706 -16.04 -1.34 -46.57
N GLU A 707 -16.15 -1.13 -45.24
CA GLU A 707 -16.98 -0.06 -44.65
C GLU A 707 -16.11 1.05 -44.03
N GLU A 708 -16.51 2.29 -44.26
CA GLU A 708 -15.87 3.42 -43.61
C GLU A 708 -16.19 3.46 -42.10
N THR A 709 -15.18 3.29 -41.28
CA THR A 709 -15.30 3.25 -39.84
C THR A 709 -14.59 4.45 -39.22
N LEU A 710 -15.25 5.13 -38.28
CA LEU A 710 -14.68 6.28 -37.55
C LEU A 710 -13.47 5.79 -36.74
N PHE A 711 -12.32 6.41 -36.99
CA PHE A 711 -11.03 6.08 -36.38
C PHE A 711 -10.68 7.08 -35.24
N GLY A 712 -11.09 8.35 -35.41
CA GLY A 712 -10.84 9.40 -34.41
C GLY A 712 -11.14 10.79 -34.89
N HIS A 713 -10.68 11.78 -34.13
CA HIS A 713 -10.83 13.19 -34.46
C HIS A 713 -9.51 13.95 -34.29
N ALA A 714 -9.33 15.01 -35.10
CA ALA A 714 -8.18 15.90 -35.01
C ALA A 714 -8.56 17.33 -35.36
N GLY A 715 -7.86 18.31 -34.80
CA GLY A 715 -8.11 19.71 -35.08
C GLY A 715 -7.58 20.66 -34.02
N GLU A 716 -7.99 21.92 -34.13
CA GLU A 716 -7.73 22.97 -33.13
C GLU A 716 -8.78 22.91 -32.02
N LEU A 717 -8.37 23.01 -30.76
CA LEU A 717 -9.32 23.01 -29.64
C LEU A 717 -10.18 24.29 -29.65
N HIS A 718 -11.40 24.15 -29.17
CA HIS A 718 -12.31 25.28 -29.06
C HIS A 718 -11.75 26.36 -28.10
N PRO A 719 -11.83 27.70 -28.40
CA PRO A 719 -11.31 28.74 -27.52
C PRO A 719 -11.86 28.72 -26.08
N ARG A 720 -13.09 28.23 -25.88
CA ARG A 720 -13.66 28.04 -24.55
C ARG A 720 -12.89 26.96 -23.76
N VAL A 721 -12.47 25.91 -24.41
CA VAL A 721 -11.72 24.79 -23.83
C VAL A 721 -10.32 25.24 -23.45
N THR A 722 -9.61 25.93 -24.37
CA THR A 722 -8.26 26.45 -24.07
C THR A 722 -8.28 27.43 -22.90
N LYS A 723 -9.30 28.31 -22.83
CA LYS A 723 -9.49 29.22 -21.71
C LYS A 723 -9.80 28.51 -20.40
N ALA A 724 -10.73 27.54 -20.42
CA ALA A 724 -11.15 26.81 -19.22
C ALA A 724 -10.01 25.96 -18.62
N LEU A 725 -9.17 25.39 -19.47
CA LEU A 725 -8.02 24.57 -19.09
C LEU A 725 -6.71 25.36 -18.92
N HIS A 726 -6.73 26.71 -19.10
CA HIS A 726 -5.54 27.58 -19.07
C HIS A 726 -4.43 27.10 -20.03
N LEU A 727 -4.80 26.78 -21.26
CA LEU A 727 -3.88 26.34 -22.31
C LEU A 727 -3.48 27.52 -23.21
N PRO A 728 -2.35 27.42 -23.93
CA PRO A 728 -2.02 28.35 -25.00
C PRO A 728 -3.13 28.45 -26.04
N GLU A 729 -3.31 29.66 -26.59
CA GLU A 729 -4.24 29.85 -27.70
C GLU A 729 -3.88 28.96 -28.88
N ARG A 730 -4.91 28.50 -29.61
CA ARG A 730 -4.74 27.65 -30.80
C ARG A 730 -4.08 26.30 -30.53
N THR A 731 -4.13 25.79 -29.30
CA THR A 731 -3.71 24.40 -29.01
C THR A 731 -4.45 23.43 -29.92
N CYS A 732 -3.71 22.52 -30.55
CA CYS A 732 -4.25 21.50 -31.45
C CYS A 732 -4.14 20.13 -30.81
N ALA A 733 -5.05 19.22 -31.18
CA ALA A 733 -5.07 17.84 -30.63
C ALA A 733 -5.60 16.86 -31.66
N ALA A 734 -5.14 15.62 -31.57
CA ALA A 734 -5.77 14.48 -32.22
C ALA A 734 -5.89 13.32 -31.21
N GLU A 735 -6.94 12.53 -31.32
CA GLU A 735 -7.11 11.28 -30.61
C GLU A 735 -7.70 10.23 -31.55
N VAL A 736 -7.07 9.06 -31.64
CA VAL A 736 -7.41 7.98 -32.54
C VAL A 736 -7.41 6.63 -31.82
N GLU A 737 -8.30 5.71 -32.23
CA GLU A 737 -8.46 4.39 -31.66
C GLU A 737 -7.63 3.36 -32.46
N LEU A 738 -6.58 2.82 -31.84
CA LEU A 738 -5.67 1.88 -32.48
C LEU A 738 -6.30 0.52 -32.75
N ASP A 739 -7.28 0.10 -31.96
CA ASP A 739 -7.99 -1.17 -32.18
C ASP A 739 -8.80 -1.15 -33.49
N VAL A 740 -9.34 0.01 -33.88
CA VAL A 740 -9.99 0.20 -35.21
C VAL A 740 -8.95 0.16 -36.33
N LEU A 741 -7.80 0.80 -36.12
CA LEU A 741 -6.70 0.78 -37.09
C LEU A 741 -6.18 -0.64 -37.34
N GLU A 742 -6.04 -1.44 -36.25
CA GLU A 742 -5.61 -2.84 -36.39
C GLU A 742 -6.56 -3.69 -37.24
N GLN A 743 -7.87 -3.42 -37.16
CA GLN A 743 -8.88 -4.10 -37.96
C GLN A 743 -8.87 -3.66 -39.44
N ALA A 744 -8.36 -2.47 -39.72
CA ALA A 744 -8.25 -1.91 -41.08
C ALA A 744 -7.00 -2.41 -41.81
N VAL A 745 -6.07 -3.11 -41.13
CA VAL A 745 -4.87 -3.66 -41.81
C VAL A 745 -5.25 -4.85 -42.70
N ASP A 746 -5.12 -4.67 -43.97
CA ASP A 746 -5.41 -5.72 -44.96
C ASP A 746 -4.11 -6.37 -45.47
N GLY A 747 -3.68 -7.40 -44.76
CA GLY A 747 -2.54 -8.24 -45.15
C GLY A 747 -1.18 -7.55 -45.07
N ALA A 748 -0.22 -8.05 -45.82
CA ALA A 748 1.13 -7.48 -45.84
C ALA A 748 1.20 -6.29 -46.83
N LEU A 749 1.94 -5.25 -46.41
CA LEU A 749 2.25 -4.12 -47.27
C LEU A 749 2.89 -4.61 -48.58
N GLN A 750 2.26 -4.30 -49.70
CA GLN A 750 2.78 -4.62 -51.01
C GLN A 750 3.79 -3.56 -51.48
N ALA A 751 4.91 -3.97 -51.99
CA ALA A 751 5.85 -3.04 -52.60
C ALA A 751 5.22 -2.37 -53.85
N PRO A 752 5.42 -1.05 -54.02
CA PRO A 752 4.94 -0.38 -55.21
C PRO A 752 5.62 -0.96 -56.49
N ARG A 753 4.87 -1.06 -57.54
CA ARG A 753 5.47 -1.44 -58.87
C ARG A 753 6.37 -0.31 -59.33
N ILE A 754 7.63 -0.59 -59.48
CA ILE A 754 8.61 0.37 -59.97
C ILE A 754 8.75 0.16 -61.49
N SER A 755 8.42 1.18 -62.28
CA SER A 755 8.65 1.18 -63.74
C SER A 755 10.01 1.81 -64.06
N THR A 756 10.73 1.27 -64.97
CA THR A 756 12.00 1.79 -65.49
C THR A 756 11.83 2.77 -66.66
N PHE A 757 10.61 2.96 -67.13
CA PHE A 757 10.30 3.90 -68.19
C PHE A 757 10.27 5.35 -67.75
N PRO A 758 10.56 6.33 -68.60
CA PRO A 758 10.52 7.75 -68.28
C PRO A 758 9.16 8.22 -67.85
N VAL A 759 9.14 9.18 -66.90
CA VAL A 759 7.92 9.84 -66.40
C VAL A 759 7.55 11.01 -67.32
N ALA A 760 6.25 11.17 -67.66
CA ALA A 760 5.69 12.38 -68.22
C ALA A 760 5.07 13.24 -67.16
N THR A 761 5.48 14.50 -67.00
CA THR A 761 4.94 15.43 -66.00
C THR A 761 4.02 16.47 -66.65
N GLN A 762 2.85 16.70 -66.04
CA GLN A 762 1.87 17.68 -66.51
C GLN A 762 1.36 18.48 -65.28
N ASP A 763 1.31 19.78 -65.40
CA ASP A 763 0.76 20.62 -64.35
C ASP A 763 -0.65 21.11 -64.72
N VAL A 764 -1.55 21.13 -63.75
CA VAL A 764 -2.91 21.66 -63.90
C VAL A 764 -3.20 22.64 -62.76
N ALA A 765 -3.82 23.75 -63.10
CA ALA A 765 -4.34 24.70 -62.12
C ALA A 765 -5.85 24.77 -62.27
N LEU A 766 -6.57 24.42 -61.18
CA LEU A 766 -8.03 24.32 -61.13
C LEU A 766 -8.59 25.39 -60.21
N VAL A 767 -9.54 26.16 -60.71
CA VAL A 767 -10.28 27.12 -59.90
C VAL A 767 -11.55 26.43 -59.39
N VAL A 768 -11.75 26.47 -58.09
CA VAL A 768 -12.91 25.87 -57.39
C VAL A 768 -13.49 26.87 -56.39
N ALA A 769 -14.72 26.65 -55.95
CA ALA A 769 -15.29 27.42 -54.86
C ALA A 769 -14.44 27.24 -53.55
N GLY A 770 -14.38 28.29 -52.74
CA GLY A 770 -13.48 28.28 -51.58
C GLY A 770 -13.78 27.23 -50.53
N ASP A 771 -15.01 26.75 -50.46
CA ASP A 771 -15.50 25.71 -49.56
C ASP A 771 -15.26 24.28 -50.07
N VAL A 772 -14.93 24.07 -51.36
CA VAL A 772 -14.62 22.73 -51.93
C VAL A 772 -13.29 22.24 -51.35
N PRO A 773 -13.26 21.09 -50.65
CA PRO A 773 -12.03 20.53 -50.14
C PRO A 773 -11.02 20.14 -51.21
N ALA A 774 -9.72 20.50 -51.06
CA ALA A 774 -8.68 20.10 -52.03
C ALA A 774 -8.59 18.57 -52.20
N ALA A 775 -8.89 17.80 -51.12
CA ALA A 775 -8.92 16.35 -51.16
C ALA A 775 -9.99 15.76 -52.10
N GLU A 776 -11.12 16.45 -52.30
CA GLU A 776 -12.15 16.03 -53.25
C GLU A 776 -11.70 16.24 -54.68
N VAL A 777 -11.04 17.38 -54.93
CA VAL A 777 -10.44 17.65 -56.24
C VAL A 777 -9.33 16.65 -56.55
N GLU A 778 -8.46 16.35 -55.58
CA GLU A 778 -7.39 15.37 -55.70
C GLU A 778 -7.94 13.97 -56.02
N ARG A 779 -9.00 13.55 -55.33
CA ARG A 779 -9.63 12.24 -55.54
C ARG A 779 -10.20 12.15 -56.94
N ALA A 780 -10.90 13.18 -57.38
CA ALA A 780 -11.43 13.24 -58.74
C ALA A 780 -10.34 13.21 -59.82
N LEU A 781 -9.23 13.95 -59.59
CA LEU A 781 -8.06 13.92 -60.49
C LEU A 781 -7.41 12.51 -60.56
N ARG A 782 -7.26 11.83 -59.43
CA ARG A 782 -6.70 10.46 -59.38
C ARG A 782 -7.56 9.46 -60.11
N GLU A 783 -8.87 9.46 -59.87
CA GLU A 783 -9.80 8.57 -60.52
C GLU A 783 -9.89 8.81 -62.00
N GLY A 784 -9.97 10.09 -62.41
CA GLY A 784 -10.04 10.46 -63.84
C GLY A 784 -8.75 10.18 -64.62
N ALA A 785 -7.59 10.28 -63.95
CA ALA A 785 -6.29 10.00 -64.58
C ALA A 785 -6.05 8.49 -64.79
N GLY A 786 -6.70 7.62 -64.01
CA GLY A 786 -6.61 6.17 -64.09
C GLY A 786 -5.22 5.60 -63.80
N GLU A 787 -4.93 4.40 -64.33
CA GLU A 787 -3.73 3.61 -63.99
C GLU A 787 -2.41 4.23 -64.44
N LEU A 788 -2.43 5.18 -65.37
CA LEU A 788 -1.23 5.88 -65.79
C LEU A 788 -0.68 6.89 -64.79
N LEU A 789 -1.46 7.31 -63.82
CA LEU A 789 -1.03 8.26 -62.79
C LEU A 789 -0.13 7.60 -61.77
N GLU A 790 1.17 7.93 -61.81
CA GLU A 790 2.14 7.46 -60.81
C GLU A 790 2.02 8.25 -59.49
N SER A 791 1.91 9.58 -59.59
CA SER A 791 1.76 10.44 -58.42
C SER A 791 1.09 11.79 -58.76
N LEU A 792 0.46 12.38 -57.79
CA LEU A 792 -0.18 13.68 -57.87
C LEU A 792 0.19 14.46 -56.61
N ARG A 793 0.58 15.74 -56.79
CA ARG A 793 0.98 16.61 -55.72
C ARG A 793 0.39 18.01 -55.87
N LEU A 794 -0.36 18.48 -54.90
CA LEU A 794 -0.72 19.90 -54.76
C LEU A 794 0.56 20.68 -54.41
N PHE A 795 0.92 21.69 -55.20
CA PHE A 795 2.13 22.47 -54.96
C PHE A 795 1.87 23.96 -54.74
N ASP A 796 0.67 24.47 -55.16
CA ASP A 796 0.30 25.86 -54.92
C ASP A 796 -1.20 26.02 -54.68
N VAL A 797 -1.57 26.95 -53.75
CA VAL A 797 -2.94 27.36 -53.47
C VAL A 797 -2.99 28.87 -53.54
N PHE A 798 -3.68 29.40 -54.52
CA PHE A 798 -3.81 30.86 -54.70
C PHE A 798 -5.24 31.32 -54.43
N THR A 799 -5.38 32.40 -53.64
CA THR A 799 -6.64 33.08 -53.41
C THR A 799 -6.44 34.58 -53.74
N GLY A 800 -7.29 35.15 -54.55
CA GLY A 800 -7.17 36.56 -54.91
C GLY A 800 -8.27 36.99 -55.87
N GLU A 801 -8.43 38.29 -56.06
CA GLU A 801 -9.51 38.90 -56.88
C GLU A 801 -9.44 38.45 -58.34
N GLN A 802 -8.26 38.04 -58.84
CA GLN A 802 -8.06 37.59 -60.22
C GLN A 802 -8.81 36.31 -60.61
N ILE A 803 -9.24 35.51 -59.61
CA ILE A 803 -9.97 34.25 -59.84
C ILE A 803 -11.44 34.34 -59.40
N GLY A 804 -11.88 35.53 -59.02
CA GLY A 804 -13.22 35.80 -58.49
C GLY A 804 -13.33 35.64 -56.99
N GLY A 805 -14.07 36.56 -56.34
CA GLY A 805 -14.24 36.50 -54.88
C GLY A 805 -14.90 35.18 -54.45
N GLY A 806 -14.40 34.58 -53.38
CA GLY A 806 -14.91 33.30 -52.81
C GLY A 806 -14.38 32.04 -53.52
N ASN A 807 -13.48 32.16 -54.48
CA ASN A 807 -12.81 31.04 -55.16
C ASN A 807 -11.37 30.87 -54.70
N LYS A 808 -10.82 29.65 -54.90
CA LYS A 808 -9.40 29.31 -54.76
C LYS A 808 -8.91 28.57 -56.03
N SER A 809 -7.65 28.78 -56.38
CA SER A 809 -6.96 28.05 -57.45
C SER A 809 -6.03 27.03 -56.82
N LEU A 810 -6.18 25.78 -57.19
CA LEU A 810 -5.39 24.65 -56.72
C LEU A 810 -4.48 24.18 -57.90
N ALA A 811 -3.15 24.24 -57.71
CA ALA A 811 -2.19 23.83 -58.72
C ALA A 811 -1.60 22.44 -58.35
N TYR A 812 -1.81 21.49 -59.24
CA TYR A 812 -1.35 20.11 -59.08
C TYR A 812 -0.31 19.75 -60.12
N ALA A 813 0.75 19.06 -59.69
CA ALA A 813 1.69 18.38 -60.57
C ALA A 813 1.30 16.89 -60.69
N LEU A 814 1.00 16.46 -61.89
CA LEU A 814 0.64 15.09 -62.24
C LEU A 814 1.82 14.41 -62.89
N ARG A 815 2.19 13.24 -62.42
CA ARG A 815 3.25 12.39 -63.02
C ARG A 815 2.61 11.15 -63.55
N PHE A 816 2.78 10.94 -64.83
CA PHE A 816 2.25 9.78 -65.60
C PHE A 816 3.35 8.84 -66.00
N ARG A 817 3.13 7.54 -65.86
CA ARG A 817 4.07 6.52 -66.23
C ARG A 817 3.35 5.21 -66.54
N ALA A 818 3.71 4.57 -67.68
CA ALA A 818 3.24 3.22 -67.95
C ALA A 818 4.20 2.18 -67.35
N ALA A 819 3.71 1.01 -67.01
CA ALA A 819 4.50 -0.09 -66.50
C ALA A 819 5.35 -0.81 -67.54
N ASP A 820 4.98 -0.74 -68.82
CA ASP A 820 5.44 -1.58 -69.91
C ASP A 820 6.03 -0.81 -71.14
N ARG A 821 5.89 0.54 -71.15
CA ARG A 821 6.36 1.36 -72.27
C ARG A 821 6.61 2.82 -71.85
N THR A 822 7.28 3.56 -72.75
CA THR A 822 7.33 5.02 -72.68
C THR A 822 6.02 5.61 -73.15
N LEU A 823 5.39 6.52 -72.34
CA LEU A 823 4.19 7.23 -72.74
C LEU A 823 4.48 8.26 -73.85
N THR A 824 3.59 8.40 -74.83
CA THR A 824 3.59 9.54 -75.75
C THR A 824 3.01 10.79 -75.04
N VAL A 825 3.25 11.96 -75.61
CA VAL A 825 2.73 13.24 -75.16
C VAL A 825 1.20 13.24 -75.20
N GLU A 826 0.64 12.63 -76.22
CA GLU A 826 -0.80 12.52 -76.49
C GLU A 826 -1.47 11.62 -75.45
N GLU A 827 -0.88 10.50 -75.08
CA GLU A 827 -1.38 9.61 -74.02
C GLU A 827 -1.39 10.31 -72.65
N ALA A 828 -0.30 11.00 -72.32
CA ALA A 828 -0.22 11.75 -71.00
C ALA A 828 -1.21 12.92 -70.99
N SER A 829 -1.40 13.62 -72.07
CA SER A 829 -2.38 14.72 -72.17
C SER A 829 -3.80 14.20 -72.12
N ALA A 830 -4.13 13.08 -72.79
CA ALA A 830 -5.45 12.48 -72.72
C ALA A 830 -5.80 12.04 -71.25
N ALA A 831 -4.84 11.45 -70.52
CA ALA A 831 -5.04 11.09 -69.09
C ALA A 831 -5.25 12.34 -68.21
N ARG A 832 -4.48 13.43 -68.43
CA ARG A 832 -4.68 14.72 -67.73
C ARG A 832 -6.06 15.30 -68.09
N ASP A 833 -6.49 15.30 -69.36
CA ASP A 833 -7.78 15.90 -69.76
C ASP A 833 -8.94 15.10 -69.19
N SER A 834 -8.83 13.77 -69.13
CA SER A 834 -9.78 12.91 -68.46
C SER A 834 -9.86 13.22 -66.92
N ALA A 835 -8.70 13.43 -66.29
CA ALA A 835 -8.64 13.82 -64.87
C ALA A 835 -9.32 15.16 -64.60
N VAL A 836 -9.03 16.17 -65.46
CA VAL A 836 -9.62 17.50 -65.35
C VAL A 836 -11.13 17.45 -65.63
N ALA A 837 -11.59 16.66 -66.61
CA ALA A 837 -13.02 16.51 -66.87
C ALA A 837 -13.79 15.92 -65.70
N LEU A 838 -13.28 14.88 -65.07
CA LEU A 838 -13.91 14.29 -63.88
C LEU A 838 -13.85 15.23 -62.66
N ALA A 839 -12.78 15.98 -62.46
CA ALA A 839 -12.71 17.01 -61.40
C ALA A 839 -13.71 18.13 -61.67
N ALA A 840 -13.91 18.57 -62.91
CA ALA A 840 -14.91 19.58 -63.26
C ALA A 840 -16.34 19.05 -63.03
N GLU A 841 -16.63 17.81 -63.35
CA GLU A 841 -17.93 17.19 -63.14
C GLU A 841 -18.28 17.09 -61.65
N ARG A 842 -17.34 16.66 -60.82
CA ARG A 842 -17.61 16.37 -59.39
C ARG A 842 -17.51 17.60 -58.48
N THR A 843 -16.66 18.54 -58.79
CA THR A 843 -16.32 19.63 -57.87
C THR A 843 -16.61 21.01 -58.48
N GLY A 844 -17.10 21.06 -59.70
CA GLY A 844 -17.27 22.35 -60.38
C GLY A 844 -15.96 23.04 -60.75
N ALA A 845 -14.83 22.28 -60.77
CA ALA A 845 -13.54 22.84 -61.07
C ALA A 845 -13.42 23.37 -62.49
N VAL A 846 -12.79 24.53 -62.68
CA VAL A 846 -12.53 25.14 -63.95
C VAL A 846 -11.02 25.25 -64.16
N LEU A 847 -10.53 24.77 -65.33
CA LEU A 847 -9.10 24.84 -65.66
C LEU A 847 -8.71 26.34 -65.83
N ARG A 848 -7.67 26.78 -65.10
CA ARG A 848 -7.17 28.14 -65.21
C ARG A 848 -6.30 28.32 -66.44
N GLY A 849 -6.68 29.25 -67.35
CA GLY A 849 -5.92 29.51 -68.54
C GLY A 849 -6.34 28.72 -69.78
N ALA A 850 -7.54 28.10 -69.74
CA ALA A 850 -8.19 27.52 -70.98
C ALA A 850 -8.92 28.59 -71.74
#